data_63bd06aa3c2f7009c52a6998d559133a
#
_entry.id   63bd06aa3c2f7009c52a6998d559133a
#
_cell.length_a   1.000
_cell.length_b   1.000
_cell.length_c   1.000
_cell.angle_alpha   90.00
_cell.angle_beta   90.00
_cell.angle_gamma   90.00
#
_symmetry.space_group_name_H-M   'P 1'
#
loop_
_entity.id
_entity.type
_entity.pdbx_description
1 polymer ?
#
loop_
_entity_poly.entity_id
_entity_poly.type
_entity_poly.pdbx_seq_one_letter_code
_entity_poly.pdbx_strand_id
1 'polypeptide(L)'
;VTETSFVTGQSFRKAWWLAIALGICIGITGSANSQDAAPAGDADITEANPAEAQKLEAGFISRTRQLTFEGRRAGESYFSADGRKMIFQSEREPGNPFFQIYLMDLETGDTERVSPGKGKTTCAWIHPSGDRVLFASTQDDPAAEQEQKDELELRASGKERRYSWDYDEFYEIYEYELATKQYRKLTEARGYDAEGSWSPDGTLIAFASNRSAYERELNPEERKAFELDPAWANEIYVMKADGSDVKRLTTSAGYDGGPFFSADGKKICWRRFSENGATAEIMTMNLDGSDEQQLTHLGAMSWAPYFHPSGQYLIFTTNRHGFANFELYLVDAAGKHEPVRVTHTPGFDGLPVFSPDGEHLAWTTNRTTNNQSQIFFSEWNHAWALEQLGLKEAATDVAGSNGSKPSVMAQAPSARGDFAPADAVRHVEYLCRPQLGGRLTGTKGEILATNYVALHFETLGLLPAGDNETYFQEFEFTSGVSAGPENTMSVGDQAMTLETDWRPVAFSSSLKVDASDVIFAGYGLKAPAAEGIEEYDSFVHLDVKDKWVVVFRFMPENFTPEQRQHFSRFSSLRFKAMQARDLEARGLIIVSGPTSGVKEQLVPLQFDGSLAGSGLPVISVTDAVAEKWFADRKKDLAKIQKSMDSGEPAMGFPLDGLKIAASVDIRQEKKKGRNVLGRLQVNEEQAGQIVVVGAHVDHLGTGPNGNSLARGDEQSNIHYGADDNAS
;
A
#
# COMPACT_ATOMS: atom_id res chain seq x y z
N VAL A 1 -10.02 21.45 58.07
CA VAL A 1 -8.87 21.37 57.15
C VAL A 1 -8.81 19.92 56.64
N THR A 2 -9.45 19.67 55.52
CA THR A 2 -9.42 18.40 54.82
C THR A 2 -9.07 18.73 53.38
N GLU A 3 -7.86 18.33 52.95
CA GLU A 3 -7.42 18.34 51.58
C GLU A 3 -8.19 17.27 50.81
N THR A 4 -8.91 17.66 49.78
CA THR A 4 -9.47 16.79 48.77
C THR A 4 -8.56 16.86 47.55
N SER A 5 -7.78 15.77 47.36
CA SER A 5 -6.97 15.55 46.16
C SER A 5 -7.88 15.29 44.97
N PHE A 6 -7.79 16.14 43.95
CA PHE A 6 -8.31 15.91 42.62
C PHE A 6 -7.48 14.82 41.95
N VAL A 7 -8.07 13.67 41.72
CA VAL A 7 -7.54 12.65 40.83
C VAL A 7 -7.94 13.05 39.41
N THR A 8 -6.97 13.42 38.60
CA THR A 8 -7.14 13.79 37.20
C THR A 8 -7.61 12.61 36.37
N GLY A 9 -8.71 12.78 35.67
CA GLY A 9 -9.43 11.76 34.86
C GLY A 9 -8.75 11.33 33.56
N GLN A 10 -7.42 11.11 33.55
CA GLN A 10 -6.71 10.67 32.35
C GLN A 10 -6.59 9.15 32.15
N SER A 11 -6.89 8.33 33.15
CA SER A 11 -6.69 6.87 33.05
C SER A 11 -7.90 6.09 32.52
N PHE A 12 -9.05 6.71 32.29
CA PHE A 12 -10.26 6.04 31.79
C PHE A 12 -10.50 6.18 30.28
N ARG A 13 -9.81 7.07 29.59
CA ARG A 13 -10.00 7.34 28.15
C ARG A 13 -9.44 6.25 27.22
N LYS A 14 -8.56 5.37 27.69
CA LYS A 14 -7.83 4.40 26.85
C LYS A 14 -8.50 3.03 26.63
N ALA A 15 -9.60 2.73 27.33
CA ALA A 15 -10.13 1.35 27.34
C ALA A 15 -11.37 1.09 26.48
N TRP A 16 -12.02 2.10 25.93
CA TRP A 16 -13.35 1.94 25.34
C TRP A 16 -13.43 1.99 23.81
N TRP A 17 -12.47 2.59 23.12
CA TRP A 17 -12.41 2.53 21.64
C TRP A 17 -12.10 1.12 21.09
N LEU A 18 -11.63 0.22 21.94
CA LEU A 18 -11.49 -1.20 21.60
C LEU A 18 -12.84 -1.95 21.49
N ALA A 19 -13.92 -1.41 22.06
CA ALA A 19 -15.20 -2.13 22.14
C ALA A 19 -16.05 -2.00 20.87
N ILE A 20 -15.98 -0.91 20.12
CA ILE A 20 -16.77 -0.70 18.90
C ILE A 20 -16.18 -1.50 17.71
N ALA A 21 -14.86 -1.73 17.71
CA ALA A 21 -14.21 -2.64 16.74
C ALA A 21 -14.20 -4.12 17.17
N LEU A 22 -14.53 -4.42 18.46
CA LEU A 22 -14.53 -5.78 19.03
C LEU A 22 -15.93 -6.32 19.39
N GLY A 23 -16.99 -5.55 19.16
CA GLY A 23 -18.38 -5.89 19.55
C GLY A 23 -19.01 -7.07 18.79
N ILE A 24 -18.30 -7.78 17.91
CA ILE A 24 -18.86 -8.88 17.11
C ILE A 24 -18.22 -10.24 17.40
N CYS A 25 -17.33 -10.37 18.37
CA CYS A 25 -16.74 -11.68 18.71
C CYS A 25 -16.75 -12.02 20.20
N ILE A 26 -17.88 -11.95 20.88
CA ILE A 26 -18.08 -12.72 22.12
C ILE A 26 -19.49 -13.31 22.09
N GLY A 27 -19.56 -14.59 21.78
CA GLY A 27 -20.79 -15.37 21.84
C GLY A 27 -21.26 -15.50 23.29
N ILE A 28 -22.46 -15.00 23.56
CA ILE A 28 -23.23 -15.35 24.75
C ILE A 28 -24.11 -16.52 24.37
N THR A 29 -23.82 -17.69 24.92
CA THR A 29 -24.71 -18.83 24.90
C THR A 29 -25.93 -18.55 25.79
N GLY A 30 -27.05 -18.26 25.18
CA GLY A 30 -28.35 -18.16 25.83
C GLY A 30 -29.43 -18.48 24.82
N SER A 31 -30.01 -19.67 24.95
CA SER A 31 -31.12 -20.16 24.11
C SER A 31 -32.36 -19.31 24.24
N ALA A 32 -32.82 -18.71 23.15
CA ALA A 32 -34.25 -18.37 22.94
C ALA A 32 -34.54 -18.37 21.43
N ASN A 33 -35.46 -19.26 21.04
CA ASN A 33 -36.02 -19.33 19.71
C ASN A 33 -36.77 -18.03 19.35
N SER A 34 -36.38 -17.39 18.26
CA SER A 34 -37.31 -16.68 17.37
C SER A 34 -36.71 -16.70 15.96
N GLN A 35 -37.44 -17.38 15.06
CA GLN A 35 -37.20 -17.33 13.63
C GLN A 35 -37.61 -15.92 13.16
N ASP A 36 -36.63 -15.11 12.79
CA ASP A 36 -36.81 -14.02 11.86
C ASP A 36 -35.71 -14.11 10.81
N ALA A 37 -36.13 -14.08 9.58
CA ALA A 37 -35.34 -14.35 8.39
C ALA A 37 -34.21 -13.32 8.25
N ALA A 38 -32.99 -13.81 8.20
CA ALA A 38 -31.84 -13.05 7.67
C ALA A 38 -32.09 -12.74 6.18
N PRO A 39 -31.75 -11.55 5.68
CA PRO A 39 -31.75 -11.29 4.25
C PRO A 39 -30.78 -12.26 3.57
N ALA A 40 -31.15 -12.74 2.41
CA ALA A 40 -30.41 -13.69 1.61
C ALA A 40 -28.98 -13.18 1.39
N GLY A 41 -28.01 -13.88 1.94
CA GLY A 41 -26.61 -13.64 1.67
C GLY A 41 -26.33 -13.93 0.21
N ASP A 42 -25.73 -12.98 -0.48
CA ASP A 42 -25.11 -13.19 -1.77
C ASP A 42 -24.00 -14.24 -1.65
N ALA A 43 -23.98 -15.12 -2.65
CA ALA A 43 -23.09 -16.25 -2.74
C ALA A 43 -21.61 -15.82 -2.67
N ASP A 44 -20.77 -16.65 -2.03
CA ASP A 44 -19.32 -16.70 -2.06
C ASP A 44 -18.67 -15.77 -3.08
N ILE A 45 -18.32 -14.56 -2.66
CA ILE A 45 -17.48 -13.68 -3.46
C ILE A 45 -16.04 -14.05 -3.09
N THR A 46 -15.45 -14.98 -3.84
CA THR A 46 -14.00 -15.18 -3.83
C THR A 46 -13.34 -13.85 -4.19
N GLU A 47 -12.48 -13.34 -3.32
CA GLU A 47 -11.67 -12.15 -3.61
C GLU A 47 -10.95 -12.33 -4.95
N ALA A 48 -11.13 -11.36 -5.85
CA ALA A 48 -10.48 -11.40 -7.15
C ALA A 48 -8.95 -11.37 -6.96
N ASN A 49 -8.22 -12.18 -7.70
CA ASN A 49 -6.78 -12.04 -7.71
C ASN A 49 -6.40 -10.70 -8.37
N PRO A 50 -5.18 -10.13 -8.14
CA PRO A 50 -4.81 -8.80 -8.64
C PRO A 50 -5.00 -8.59 -10.14
N ALA A 51 -4.78 -9.60 -10.96
CA ALA A 51 -4.96 -9.52 -12.42
C ALA A 51 -6.44 -9.50 -12.82
N GLU A 52 -7.29 -10.14 -12.06
CA GLU A 52 -8.73 -10.16 -12.25
C GLU A 52 -9.36 -8.83 -11.76
N ALA A 53 -8.89 -8.34 -10.60
CA ALA A 53 -9.26 -7.02 -10.10
C ALA A 53 -8.96 -5.94 -11.14
N GLN A 54 -7.76 -5.89 -11.68
CA GLN A 54 -7.37 -4.94 -12.72
C GLN A 54 -8.25 -5.00 -13.97
N LYS A 55 -8.67 -6.19 -14.41
CA LYS A 55 -9.60 -6.33 -15.54
C LYS A 55 -10.98 -5.76 -15.24
N LEU A 56 -11.48 -5.93 -14.01
CA LEU A 56 -12.77 -5.41 -13.59
C LEU A 56 -12.72 -3.87 -13.46
N GLU A 57 -11.60 -3.33 -12.98
CA GLU A 57 -11.37 -1.89 -12.84
C GLU A 57 -11.18 -1.17 -14.19
N ALA A 58 -10.63 -1.86 -15.20
CA ALA A 58 -10.18 -1.28 -16.47
C ALA A 58 -11.28 -0.56 -17.28
N GLY A 59 -12.56 -0.82 -17.00
CA GLY A 59 -13.66 -0.07 -17.59
C GLY A 59 -13.78 1.36 -17.05
N PHE A 60 -13.42 1.58 -15.79
CA PHE A 60 -13.56 2.84 -15.08
C PHE A 60 -12.26 3.64 -15.04
N ILE A 61 -11.14 2.99 -14.75
CA ILE A 61 -9.83 3.62 -14.52
C ILE A 61 -8.76 3.04 -15.43
N SER A 62 -7.88 3.90 -15.90
CA SER A 62 -6.73 3.53 -16.73
C SER A 62 -5.50 4.35 -16.34
N ARG A 63 -4.30 3.90 -16.76
CA ARG A 63 -3.02 4.56 -16.46
C ARG A 63 -2.85 4.87 -14.96
N THR A 64 -3.24 3.94 -14.12
CA THR A 64 -3.12 4.06 -12.66
C THR A 64 -1.66 4.17 -12.26
N ARG A 65 -1.32 5.21 -11.50
CA ARG A 65 0.03 5.43 -10.98
C ARG A 65 -0.02 5.90 -9.52
N GLN A 66 1.00 5.54 -8.77
CA GLN A 66 1.22 6.08 -7.43
C GLN A 66 1.74 7.52 -7.54
N LEU A 67 1.15 8.42 -6.75
CA LEU A 67 1.50 9.84 -6.76
C LEU A 67 2.41 10.24 -5.58
N THR A 68 2.23 9.63 -4.41
CA THR A 68 3.02 9.90 -3.21
C THR A 68 3.84 8.70 -2.78
N PHE A 69 5.10 8.93 -2.35
CA PHE A 69 6.06 7.88 -2.02
C PHE A 69 6.75 8.10 -0.67
N GLU A 70 6.67 9.30 -0.13
CA GLU A 70 7.38 9.70 1.08
C GLU A 70 6.51 9.57 2.33
N GLY A 71 7.19 9.37 3.47
CA GLY A 71 6.56 9.23 4.76
C GLY A 71 6.02 7.84 5.02
N ARG A 72 5.44 7.64 6.19
CA ARG A 72 4.83 6.38 6.59
C ARG A 72 3.55 6.11 5.79
N ARG A 73 2.71 7.13 5.61
CA ARG A 73 1.48 7.08 4.82
C ARG A 73 1.07 8.47 4.37
N ALA A 74 0.35 8.53 3.27
CA ALA A 74 -0.31 9.72 2.76
C ALA A 74 -1.74 9.37 2.35
N GLY A 75 -2.63 10.35 2.34
CA GLY A 75 -4.03 10.15 1.95
C GLY A 75 -4.82 11.44 1.97
N GLU A 76 -6.11 11.32 1.72
CA GLU A 76 -7.07 12.42 1.72
C GLU A 76 -6.55 13.63 0.93
N SER A 77 -6.71 13.58 -0.37
CA SER A 77 -6.17 14.57 -1.29
C SER A 77 -7.26 15.29 -2.05
N TYR A 78 -7.02 16.58 -2.38
CA TYR A 78 -7.97 17.41 -3.13
C TYR A 78 -7.25 18.28 -4.14
N PHE A 79 -7.84 18.44 -5.33
CA PHE A 79 -7.29 19.25 -6.40
C PHE A 79 -7.54 20.76 -6.18
N SER A 80 -6.64 21.59 -6.70
CA SER A 80 -6.95 23.00 -6.95
C SER A 80 -8.00 23.14 -8.07
N ALA A 81 -8.70 24.27 -8.09
CA ALA A 81 -9.74 24.52 -9.09
C ALA A 81 -9.23 24.50 -10.56
N ASP A 82 -7.94 24.79 -10.76
CA ASP A 82 -7.28 24.72 -12.07
C ASP A 82 -6.66 23.34 -12.38
N GLY A 83 -6.77 22.37 -11.45
CA GLY A 83 -6.24 21.02 -11.60
C GLY A 83 -4.72 20.90 -11.53
N ARG A 84 -3.97 21.98 -11.24
CA ARG A 84 -2.50 22.00 -11.28
C ARG A 84 -1.85 21.62 -9.95
N LYS A 85 -2.55 21.75 -8.85
CA LYS A 85 -2.04 21.45 -7.51
C LYS A 85 -2.92 20.45 -6.81
N MET A 86 -2.30 19.73 -5.88
CA MET A 86 -2.99 18.81 -4.98
C MET A 86 -2.59 19.10 -3.53
N ILE A 87 -3.56 19.25 -2.64
CA ILE A 87 -3.34 19.30 -1.20
C ILE A 87 -3.65 17.95 -0.60
N PHE A 88 -2.85 17.51 0.36
CA PHE A 88 -3.03 16.19 0.99
C PHE A 88 -2.39 16.13 2.37
N GLN A 89 -2.77 15.12 3.14
CA GLN A 89 -2.16 14.84 4.44
C GLN A 89 -1.15 13.70 4.35
N SER A 90 -0.04 13.80 5.13
CA SER A 90 0.97 12.77 5.19
C SER A 90 1.68 12.73 6.54
N GLU A 91 2.02 11.52 7.01
CA GLU A 91 2.89 11.27 8.16
C GLU A 91 4.37 11.24 7.73
N ARG A 92 4.92 12.39 7.35
CA ARG A 92 6.33 12.51 6.90
C ARG A 92 7.13 13.55 7.67
N GLU A 93 6.52 14.27 8.62
CA GLU A 93 7.22 15.30 9.37
C GLU A 93 8.13 14.70 10.44
N PRO A 94 9.45 14.98 10.42
CA PRO A 94 10.35 14.52 11.46
C PRO A 94 9.95 15.05 12.84
N GLY A 95 9.77 14.14 13.81
CA GLY A 95 9.40 14.50 15.19
C GLY A 95 7.91 14.73 15.43
N ASN A 96 7.07 14.69 14.39
CA ASN A 96 5.62 14.67 14.53
C ASN A 96 5.03 13.39 13.94
N PRO A 97 4.46 12.49 14.77
CA PRO A 97 3.91 11.22 14.29
C PRO A 97 2.51 11.35 13.68
N PHE A 98 1.90 12.53 13.74
CA PHE A 98 0.57 12.79 13.20
C PHE A 98 0.62 13.32 11.77
N PHE A 99 -0.49 13.25 11.06
CA PHE A 99 -0.60 13.85 9.74
C PHE A 99 -0.28 15.35 9.78
N GLN A 100 0.43 15.78 8.76
CA GLN A 100 0.65 17.18 8.42
C GLN A 100 0.19 17.42 6.98
N ILE A 101 -0.14 18.67 6.65
CA ILE A 101 -0.70 19.04 5.34
C ILE A 101 0.41 19.51 4.41
N TYR A 102 0.34 18.99 3.20
CA TYR A 102 1.29 19.27 2.11
C TYR A 102 0.56 19.72 0.86
N LEU A 103 1.17 20.64 0.14
CA LEU A 103 0.74 21.11 -1.17
C LEU A 103 1.74 20.64 -2.22
N MET A 104 1.27 19.93 -3.24
CA MET A 104 2.06 19.41 -4.35
C MET A 104 1.69 20.15 -5.62
N ASP A 105 2.68 20.56 -6.40
CA ASP A 105 2.50 20.93 -7.80
C ASP A 105 2.49 19.65 -8.64
N LEU A 106 1.41 19.43 -9.41
CA LEU A 106 1.24 18.17 -10.16
C LEU A 106 2.05 18.12 -11.46
N GLU A 107 2.55 19.27 -11.92
CA GLU A 107 3.41 19.34 -13.11
C GLU A 107 4.87 19.04 -12.75
N THR A 108 5.38 19.60 -11.62
CA THR A 108 6.78 19.44 -11.21
C THR A 108 6.99 18.34 -10.19
N GLY A 109 5.96 17.96 -9.42
CA GLY A 109 6.04 17.07 -8.27
C GLY A 109 6.57 17.74 -7.00
N ASP A 110 6.92 19.04 -7.06
CA ASP A 110 7.41 19.79 -5.90
C ASP A 110 6.36 19.81 -4.80
N THR A 111 6.78 19.50 -3.58
CA THR A 111 5.88 19.37 -2.44
C THR A 111 6.37 20.24 -1.28
N GLU A 112 5.51 21.11 -0.76
CA GLU A 112 5.80 21.92 0.41
C GLU A 112 4.79 21.66 1.54
N ARG A 113 5.26 21.69 2.81
CA ARG A 113 4.38 21.64 3.96
C ARG A 113 3.72 23.00 4.17
N VAL A 114 2.39 23.01 4.31
CA VAL A 114 1.59 24.21 4.58
C VAL A 114 1.02 24.26 6.00
N SER A 115 1.01 23.15 6.73
CA SER A 115 0.66 23.12 8.16
C SER A 115 1.86 23.45 9.06
N PRO A 116 1.63 23.81 10.34
CA PRO A 116 2.71 24.30 11.21
C PRO A 116 3.75 23.26 11.62
N GLY A 117 3.48 21.94 11.45
CA GLY A 117 4.35 20.87 11.91
C GLY A 117 4.18 20.51 13.39
N LYS A 118 3.21 21.11 14.06
CA LYS A 118 2.86 20.89 15.46
C LYS A 118 1.42 20.43 15.57
N GLY A 119 1.16 19.49 16.49
CA GLY A 119 -0.17 18.92 16.73
C GLY A 119 -0.62 18.00 15.60
N LYS A 120 -1.91 17.67 15.64
CA LYS A 120 -2.60 16.89 14.61
C LYS A 120 -3.14 17.86 13.56
N THR A 121 -3.15 17.45 12.30
CA THR A 121 -3.83 18.18 11.22
C THR A 121 -4.57 17.20 10.32
N THR A 122 -5.68 17.66 9.71
CA THR A 122 -6.49 16.83 8.82
C THR A 122 -7.32 17.68 7.86
N CYS A 123 -7.87 17.05 6.81
CA CYS A 123 -8.96 17.57 5.98
C CYS A 123 -8.65 18.95 5.41
N ALA A 124 -7.65 19.02 4.55
CA ALA A 124 -7.26 20.28 3.94
C ALA A 124 -7.99 20.54 2.62
N TRP A 125 -8.09 21.79 2.21
CA TRP A 125 -8.72 22.21 0.95
C TRP A 125 -8.03 23.43 0.36
N ILE A 126 -7.98 23.52 -0.98
CA ILE A 126 -7.44 24.71 -1.67
C ILE A 126 -8.60 25.64 -2.02
N HIS A 127 -8.47 26.93 -1.69
CA HIS A 127 -9.45 27.93 -2.10
C HIS A 127 -9.52 28.03 -3.63
N PRO A 128 -10.70 28.26 -4.25
CA PRO A 128 -10.83 28.34 -5.71
C PRO A 128 -9.94 29.37 -6.40
N SER A 129 -9.53 30.45 -5.69
CA SER A 129 -8.52 31.40 -6.23
C SER A 129 -7.09 30.85 -6.27
N GLY A 130 -6.81 29.73 -5.58
CA GLY A 130 -5.49 29.10 -5.54
C GLY A 130 -4.44 29.82 -4.67
N ASP A 131 -4.81 30.88 -3.94
CA ASP A 131 -3.91 31.72 -3.15
C ASP A 131 -3.81 31.32 -1.68
N ARG A 132 -4.72 30.49 -1.18
CA ARG A 132 -4.80 30.06 0.21
C ARG A 132 -5.38 28.66 0.34
N VAL A 133 -5.13 28.06 1.49
CA VAL A 133 -5.62 26.72 1.85
C VAL A 133 -6.28 26.75 3.21
N LEU A 134 -7.22 25.87 3.48
CA LEU A 134 -7.75 25.59 4.82
C LEU A 134 -7.36 24.18 5.27
N PHE A 135 -7.33 23.98 6.56
CA PHE A 135 -7.20 22.67 7.19
C PHE A 135 -7.65 22.74 8.65
N ALA A 136 -7.98 21.60 9.22
CA ALA A 136 -8.24 21.49 10.65
C ALA A 136 -6.94 21.16 11.40
N SER A 137 -6.73 21.76 12.58
CA SER A 137 -5.50 21.60 13.36
C SER A 137 -5.73 21.74 14.87
N THR A 138 -4.96 20.98 15.65
CA THR A 138 -4.84 21.09 17.11
C THR A 138 -3.58 21.86 17.52
N GLN A 139 -3.03 22.71 16.65
CA GLN A 139 -1.77 23.44 16.90
C GLN A 139 -1.78 24.33 18.15
N ASP A 140 -2.95 24.80 18.56
CA ASP A 140 -3.15 25.64 19.75
C ASP A 140 -3.50 24.83 21.01
N ASP A 141 -3.60 23.51 20.92
CA ASP A 141 -3.75 22.64 22.09
C ASP A 141 -2.49 22.72 22.96
N PRO A 142 -2.62 23.10 24.26
CA PRO A 142 -1.50 23.11 25.19
C PRO A 142 -0.82 21.77 25.36
N ALA A 143 -1.52 20.64 25.10
CA ALA A 143 -1.01 19.28 25.22
C ALA A 143 -0.38 18.74 23.92
N ALA A 144 -0.51 19.43 22.78
CA ALA A 144 -0.10 18.93 21.46
C ALA A 144 1.32 18.34 21.40
N GLU A 145 2.31 19.03 22.00
CA GLU A 145 3.68 18.52 22.01
C GLU A 145 3.88 17.29 22.93
N GLN A 146 3.09 17.19 24.01
CA GLN A 146 3.14 16.01 24.87
C GLN A 146 2.49 14.83 24.17
N GLU A 147 1.38 15.00 23.49
CA GLU A 147 0.73 13.96 22.72
C GLU A 147 1.63 13.43 21.58
N GLN A 148 2.40 14.31 20.92
CA GLN A 148 3.40 13.90 19.94
C GLN A 148 4.46 12.99 20.55
N LYS A 149 4.98 13.33 21.72
CA LYS A 149 5.98 12.52 22.44
C LYS A 149 5.41 11.17 22.86
N ASP A 150 4.22 11.17 23.46
CA ASP A 150 3.55 9.96 23.93
C ASP A 150 3.31 8.99 22.75
N GLU A 151 2.89 9.49 21.60
CA GLU A 151 2.68 8.67 20.40
C GLU A 151 4.01 8.13 19.83
N LEU A 152 5.08 8.95 19.81
CA LEU A 152 6.41 8.49 19.39
C LEU A 152 6.95 7.40 20.33
N GLU A 153 6.78 7.57 21.64
CA GLU A 153 7.18 6.55 22.64
C GLU A 153 6.35 5.27 22.48
N LEU A 154 5.05 5.38 22.22
CA LEU A 154 4.19 4.24 21.94
C LEU A 154 4.68 3.47 20.71
N ARG A 155 4.95 4.16 19.59
CA ARG A 155 5.49 3.55 18.35
C ARG A 155 6.86 2.91 18.59
N ALA A 156 7.75 3.57 19.34
CA ALA A 156 9.07 3.04 19.69
C ALA A 156 9.00 1.79 20.56
N SER A 157 7.93 1.62 21.35
CA SER A 157 7.71 0.44 22.17
C SER A 157 7.33 -0.82 21.38
N GLY A 158 7.16 -0.72 20.05
CA GLY A 158 6.73 -1.80 19.17
C GLY A 158 5.26 -2.18 19.31
N LYS A 159 4.48 -1.43 20.08
CA LYS A 159 3.03 -1.59 20.14
C LYS A 159 2.41 -0.83 18.98
N GLU A 160 1.95 -1.56 17.98
CA GLU A 160 1.17 -0.95 16.90
C GLU A 160 -0.22 -0.58 17.44
N ARG A 161 -0.56 0.70 17.33
CA ARG A 161 -1.92 1.15 17.52
C ARG A 161 -2.70 0.83 16.25
N ARG A 162 -3.83 0.10 16.37
CA ARG A 162 -4.79 0.04 15.25
C ARG A 162 -5.17 1.47 14.90
N TYR A 163 -5.22 1.74 13.59
CA TYR A 163 -5.73 3.03 13.10
C TYR A 163 -7.09 3.29 13.75
N SER A 164 -7.16 4.35 14.53
CA SER A 164 -8.39 4.94 15.02
C SER A 164 -8.39 6.39 14.59
N TRP A 165 -9.55 6.89 14.20
CA TRP A 165 -9.74 8.31 13.99
C TRP A 165 -9.39 9.07 15.28
N ASP A 166 -8.50 10.06 15.17
CA ASP A 166 -8.00 10.80 16.32
C ASP A 166 -8.92 11.99 16.62
N TYR A 167 -10.01 11.74 17.38
CA TYR A 167 -10.85 12.81 17.92
C TYR A 167 -10.05 13.70 18.88
N ASP A 168 -10.23 15.01 18.75
CA ASP A 168 -9.67 16.00 19.66
C ASP A 168 -10.61 17.20 19.76
N GLU A 169 -10.91 17.64 21.00
CA GLU A 169 -11.80 18.81 21.24
C GLU A 169 -11.14 20.15 20.93
N PHE A 170 -9.86 20.16 20.58
CA PHE A 170 -9.09 21.34 20.19
C PHE A 170 -8.90 21.47 18.67
N TYR A 171 -9.55 20.62 17.87
CA TYR A 171 -9.53 20.84 16.43
C TYR A 171 -10.28 22.11 16.08
N GLU A 172 -9.58 22.99 15.36
CA GLU A 172 -10.10 24.24 14.82
C GLU A 172 -9.74 24.36 13.33
N ILE A 173 -10.54 25.09 12.59
CA ILE A 173 -10.28 25.37 11.18
C ILE A 173 -9.37 26.58 11.04
N TYR A 174 -8.27 26.42 10.31
CA TYR A 174 -7.31 27.46 9.98
C TYR A 174 -7.26 27.68 8.48
N GLU A 175 -7.11 28.95 8.11
CA GLU A 175 -6.74 29.38 6.76
C GLU A 175 -5.23 29.70 6.75
N TYR A 176 -4.53 29.29 5.71
CA TYR A 176 -3.13 29.62 5.48
C TYR A 176 -2.99 30.31 4.13
N GLU A 177 -2.48 31.55 4.12
CA GLU A 177 -2.22 32.31 2.91
C GLU A 177 -0.84 31.97 2.34
N LEU A 178 -0.80 31.47 1.11
CA LEU A 178 0.43 30.93 0.48
C LEU A 178 1.50 32.01 0.27
N ALA A 179 1.10 33.24 -0.08
CA ALA A 179 2.02 34.32 -0.37
C ALA A 179 2.70 34.89 0.89
N THR A 180 1.93 35.10 1.96
CA THR A 180 2.42 35.72 3.20
C THR A 180 2.90 34.69 4.24
N LYS A 181 2.54 33.43 4.05
CA LYS A 181 2.79 32.33 4.99
C LYS A 181 2.20 32.58 6.37
N GLN A 182 1.03 33.23 6.44
CA GLN A 182 0.33 33.54 7.68
C GLN A 182 -0.86 32.62 7.89
N TYR A 183 -1.06 32.21 9.14
CA TYR A 183 -2.23 31.45 9.57
C TYR A 183 -3.30 32.39 10.12
N ARG A 184 -4.55 32.12 9.81
CA ARG A 184 -5.72 32.76 10.39
C ARG A 184 -6.66 31.70 10.92
N LYS A 185 -6.97 31.73 12.22
CA LYS A 185 -7.96 30.85 12.84
C LYS A 185 -9.36 31.31 12.44
N LEU A 186 -10.20 30.40 11.94
CA LEU A 186 -11.56 30.68 11.48
C LEU A 186 -12.63 30.27 12.48
N THR A 187 -12.34 29.30 13.36
CA THR A 187 -13.26 28.82 14.40
C THR A 187 -12.60 28.90 15.76
N GLU A 188 -13.42 29.10 16.82
CA GLU A 188 -12.96 29.18 18.22
C GLU A 188 -13.94 28.50 19.20
N ALA A 189 -14.91 27.73 18.68
CA ALA A 189 -15.88 27.05 19.52
C ALA A 189 -15.26 25.78 20.11
N ARG A 190 -15.52 25.52 21.40
CA ARG A 190 -15.10 24.24 21.98
C ARG A 190 -15.77 23.10 21.28
N GLY A 191 -14.95 22.09 20.88
CA GLY A 191 -15.37 20.89 20.21
C GLY A 191 -14.55 20.61 18.98
N TYR A 192 -14.92 19.58 18.26
CA TYR A 192 -14.29 19.17 17.02
C TYR A 192 -14.80 20.02 15.87
N ASP A 193 -14.02 20.98 15.40
CA ASP A 193 -14.30 21.76 14.20
C ASP A 193 -13.32 21.30 13.09
N ALA A 194 -13.79 20.49 12.15
CA ALA A 194 -12.91 19.91 11.13
C ALA A 194 -13.66 19.53 9.84
N GLU A 195 -12.98 18.85 8.94
CA GLU A 195 -13.53 18.35 7.69
C GLU A 195 -14.09 19.47 6.80
N GLY A 196 -13.37 20.59 6.75
CA GLY A 196 -13.79 21.78 6.03
C GLY A 196 -13.57 21.70 4.52
N SER A 197 -14.54 22.17 3.74
CA SER A 197 -14.43 22.37 2.28
C SER A 197 -14.99 23.71 1.87
N TRP A 198 -14.37 24.39 0.89
CA TRP A 198 -14.93 25.61 0.29
C TRP A 198 -15.99 25.30 -0.75
N SER A 199 -16.97 26.21 -0.84
CA SER A 199 -17.88 26.25 -2.02
C SER A 199 -17.08 26.57 -3.28
N PRO A 200 -17.58 26.16 -4.49
CA PRO A 200 -16.91 26.42 -5.75
C PRO A 200 -16.64 27.90 -6.06
N ASP A 201 -17.45 28.81 -5.50
CA ASP A 201 -17.26 30.26 -5.61
C ASP A 201 -16.37 30.86 -4.50
N GLY A 202 -15.91 30.03 -3.53
CA GLY A 202 -15.04 30.43 -2.45
C GLY A 202 -15.70 31.30 -1.36
N THR A 203 -17.03 31.43 -1.36
CA THR A 203 -17.72 32.33 -0.42
C THR A 203 -18.16 31.67 0.86
N LEU A 204 -18.31 30.34 0.86
CA LEU A 204 -18.78 29.54 1.98
C LEU A 204 -17.77 28.42 2.31
N ILE A 205 -17.81 27.97 3.58
CA ILE A 205 -17.13 26.79 4.09
C ILE A 205 -18.18 25.87 4.70
N ALA A 206 -18.27 24.62 4.26
CA ALA A 206 -19.01 23.56 4.92
C ALA A 206 -18.04 22.77 5.80
N PHE A 207 -18.44 22.35 6.99
CA PHE A 207 -17.59 21.63 7.93
C PHE A 207 -18.39 20.78 8.90
N ALA A 208 -17.73 19.82 9.56
CA ALA A 208 -18.32 19.02 10.63
C ALA A 208 -17.96 19.59 12.00
N SER A 209 -18.92 19.57 12.94
CA SER A 209 -18.68 20.04 14.29
C SER A 209 -19.62 19.42 15.32
N ASN A 210 -19.11 19.14 16.51
CA ASN A 210 -19.90 18.75 17.67
C ASN A 210 -20.07 19.89 18.72
N ARG A 211 -19.78 21.13 18.32
CA ARG A 211 -19.89 22.32 19.20
C ARG A 211 -21.20 22.42 19.95
N SER A 212 -22.31 22.00 19.30
CA SER A 212 -23.64 22.07 19.93
C SER A 212 -23.75 21.23 21.20
N ALA A 213 -22.94 20.20 21.37
CA ALA A 213 -22.92 19.38 22.59
C ALA A 213 -22.25 20.11 23.77
N TYR A 214 -21.42 21.11 23.50
CA TYR A 214 -20.80 21.97 24.52
C TYR A 214 -21.60 23.25 24.82
N GLU A 215 -22.47 23.66 23.89
CA GLU A 215 -23.24 24.91 23.97
C GLU A 215 -24.61 24.74 24.67
N ARG A 216 -25.09 23.51 24.86
CA ARG A 216 -26.38 23.20 25.47
C ARG A 216 -26.27 22.13 26.56
N GLU A 217 -27.26 22.05 27.42
CA GLU A 217 -27.38 20.88 28.31
C GLU A 217 -27.84 19.66 27.53
N LEU A 218 -27.04 18.58 27.64
CA LEU A 218 -27.39 17.26 27.12
C LEU A 218 -28.33 16.56 28.10
N ASN A 219 -29.35 15.91 27.57
CA ASN A 219 -30.17 14.99 28.37
C ASN A 219 -29.34 13.76 28.83
N PRO A 220 -29.83 12.92 29.76
CA PRO A 220 -29.05 11.82 30.30
C PRO A 220 -28.61 10.77 29.23
N GLU A 221 -29.42 10.56 28.22
CA GLU A 221 -29.13 9.61 27.13
C GLU A 221 -28.07 10.19 26.17
N GLU A 222 -28.24 11.45 25.74
CA GLU A 222 -27.28 12.18 24.95
C GLU A 222 -25.92 12.31 25.67
N ARG A 223 -25.95 12.62 26.96
CA ARG A 223 -24.71 12.70 27.76
C ARG A 223 -23.96 11.38 27.77
N LYS A 224 -24.66 10.27 27.95
CA LYS A 224 -24.10 8.93 27.93
C LYS A 224 -23.51 8.60 26.56
N ALA A 225 -24.21 8.91 25.48
CA ALA A 225 -23.72 8.71 24.11
C ALA A 225 -22.48 9.56 23.84
N PHE A 226 -22.50 10.82 24.21
CA PHE A 226 -21.37 11.75 24.05
C PHE A 226 -20.14 11.37 24.90
N GLU A 227 -20.33 10.88 26.12
CA GLU A 227 -19.25 10.37 26.97
C GLU A 227 -18.63 9.08 26.39
N LEU A 228 -19.45 8.29 25.69
CA LEU A 228 -19.01 7.08 25.01
C LEU A 228 -18.23 7.42 23.75
N ASP A 229 -18.78 8.27 22.90
CA ASP A 229 -18.20 8.74 21.66
C ASP A 229 -18.58 10.19 21.36
N PRO A 230 -17.68 11.16 21.61
CA PRO A 230 -17.95 12.56 21.31
C PRO A 230 -18.29 12.85 19.84
N ALA A 231 -17.85 12.00 18.91
CA ALA A 231 -18.16 12.12 17.48
C ALA A 231 -19.66 11.92 17.20
N TRP A 232 -20.39 11.20 18.05
CA TRP A 232 -21.82 10.99 17.95
C TRP A 232 -22.62 12.31 17.77
N ALA A 233 -22.10 13.42 18.30
CA ALA A 233 -22.73 14.73 18.24
C ALA A 233 -22.25 15.60 17.06
N ASN A 234 -21.45 15.06 16.16
CA ASN A 234 -21.00 15.80 14.97
C ASN A 234 -22.15 16.02 14.00
N GLU A 235 -22.24 17.24 13.52
CA GLU A 235 -23.25 17.73 12.60
C GLU A 235 -22.62 18.57 11.50
N ILE A 236 -23.32 18.76 10.39
CA ILE A 236 -22.88 19.62 9.31
C ILE A 236 -23.23 21.08 9.60
N TYR A 237 -22.23 21.93 9.46
CA TYR A 237 -22.33 23.38 9.55
C TYR A 237 -21.88 24.04 8.25
N VAL A 238 -22.37 25.25 8.02
CA VAL A 238 -21.87 26.15 6.97
C VAL A 238 -21.55 27.51 7.60
N MET A 239 -20.48 28.16 7.12
CA MET A 239 -20.09 29.50 7.51
C MET A 239 -19.61 30.29 6.30
N LYS A 240 -19.49 31.60 6.41
CA LYS A 240 -18.81 32.42 5.41
C LYS A 240 -17.30 32.12 5.39
N ALA A 241 -16.66 32.41 4.27
CA ALA A 241 -15.21 32.20 4.10
C ALA A 241 -14.34 32.96 5.11
N ASP A 242 -14.88 34.00 5.77
CA ASP A 242 -14.19 34.74 6.82
C ASP A 242 -14.36 34.14 8.23
N GLY A 243 -15.10 33.03 8.38
CA GLY A 243 -15.43 32.36 9.65
C GLY A 243 -16.71 32.89 10.31
N SER A 244 -17.36 33.88 9.73
CA SER A 244 -18.60 34.45 10.28
C SER A 244 -19.86 33.71 9.81
N ASP A 245 -21.00 34.02 10.45
CA ASP A 245 -22.34 33.55 10.07
C ASP A 245 -22.46 32.01 10.10
N VAL A 246 -21.98 31.40 11.19
CA VAL A 246 -22.00 29.93 11.36
C VAL A 246 -23.42 29.43 11.54
N LYS A 247 -23.86 28.51 10.69
CA LYS A 247 -25.20 27.92 10.68
C LYS A 247 -25.13 26.42 10.69
N ARG A 248 -25.82 25.76 11.62
CA ARG A 248 -26.01 24.30 11.66
C ARG A 248 -27.06 23.88 10.64
N LEU A 249 -26.76 22.84 9.87
CA LEU A 249 -27.65 22.31 8.82
C LEU A 249 -28.31 20.98 9.21
N THR A 250 -27.62 20.13 9.98
CA THR A 250 -28.17 18.83 10.40
C THR A 250 -28.40 18.76 11.91
N THR A 251 -29.29 17.87 12.33
CA THR A 251 -29.66 17.68 13.76
C THR A 251 -29.97 16.20 14.07
N SER A 252 -29.44 15.29 13.28
CA SER A 252 -29.72 13.85 13.40
C SER A 252 -28.86 13.21 14.47
N ALA A 253 -29.36 12.14 15.10
CA ALA A 253 -28.52 11.29 15.94
C ALA A 253 -27.53 10.49 15.06
N GLY A 254 -26.30 10.41 15.53
CA GLY A 254 -25.19 9.79 14.80
C GLY A 254 -24.25 10.81 14.18
N TYR A 255 -23.08 10.36 13.75
CA TYR A 255 -22.04 11.23 13.20
C TYR A 255 -22.36 11.67 11.77
N ASP A 256 -22.64 12.95 11.55
CA ASP A 256 -22.67 13.60 10.25
C ASP A 256 -21.31 14.25 9.98
N GLY A 257 -20.63 13.91 8.87
CA GLY A 257 -19.31 14.47 8.59
C GLY A 257 -18.86 14.34 7.13
N GLY A 258 -17.73 15.00 6.81
CA GLY A 258 -17.13 15.06 5.49
C GLY A 258 -18.03 15.75 4.46
N PRO A 259 -18.45 17.01 4.69
CA PRO A 259 -19.30 17.71 3.75
C PRO A 259 -18.52 18.23 2.54
N PHE A 260 -19.04 17.98 1.33
CA PHE A 260 -18.50 18.53 0.08
C PHE A 260 -19.59 19.16 -0.75
N PHE A 261 -19.28 20.29 -1.41
CA PHE A 261 -20.21 20.94 -2.30
C PHE A 261 -20.30 20.23 -3.66
N SER A 262 -21.47 20.27 -4.27
CA SER A 262 -21.60 19.96 -5.70
C SER A 262 -20.87 21.01 -6.55
N ALA A 263 -20.46 20.64 -7.77
CA ALA A 263 -19.72 21.54 -8.67
C ALA A 263 -20.47 22.84 -9.00
N ASP A 264 -21.81 22.81 -9.01
CA ASP A 264 -22.66 24.01 -9.20
C ASP A 264 -22.93 24.80 -7.90
N GLY A 265 -22.37 24.34 -6.77
CA GLY A 265 -22.48 24.97 -5.47
C GLY A 265 -23.86 24.95 -4.84
N LYS A 266 -24.81 24.14 -5.34
CA LYS A 266 -26.20 24.17 -4.82
C LYS A 266 -26.52 23.11 -3.81
N LYS A 267 -25.76 22.01 -3.82
CA LYS A 267 -25.96 20.89 -2.88
C LYS A 267 -24.69 20.61 -2.08
N ILE A 268 -24.88 19.94 -0.95
CA ILE A 268 -23.82 19.34 -0.12
C ILE A 268 -24.07 17.84 -0.08
N CYS A 269 -23.04 17.04 -0.17
CA CYS A 269 -23.03 15.61 0.18
C CYS A 269 -22.21 15.40 1.44
N TRP A 270 -22.57 14.38 2.23
CA TRP A 270 -21.83 13.98 3.42
C TRP A 270 -22.09 12.50 3.74
N ARG A 271 -21.40 11.96 4.73
CA ARG A 271 -21.71 10.66 5.33
C ARG A 271 -22.49 10.84 6.63
N ARG A 272 -23.49 10.00 6.83
CA ARG A 272 -24.22 9.88 8.11
C ARG A 272 -24.02 8.48 8.68
N PHE A 273 -23.46 8.40 9.88
CA PHE A 273 -23.42 7.16 10.64
C PHE A 273 -24.76 6.88 11.30
N SER A 274 -25.10 5.61 11.42
CA SER A 274 -26.20 5.17 12.27
C SER A 274 -25.92 5.54 13.74
N GLU A 275 -26.97 5.68 14.53
CA GLU A 275 -26.86 6.09 15.94
C GLU A 275 -25.91 5.23 16.77
N ASN A 276 -25.78 3.94 16.42
CA ASN A 276 -24.85 3.01 17.07
C ASN A 276 -23.46 2.94 16.43
N GLY A 277 -23.18 3.78 15.43
CA GLY A 277 -21.90 3.86 14.73
C GLY A 277 -21.52 2.64 13.85
N ALA A 278 -22.43 1.65 13.69
CA ALA A 278 -22.10 0.40 13.02
C ALA A 278 -22.13 0.47 11.49
N THR A 279 -22.91 1.37 10.93
CA THR A 279 -23.07 1.59 9.49
C THR A 279 -23.04 3.07 9.17
N ALA A 280 -22.75 3.42 7.93
CA ALA A 280 -22.84 4.78 7.43
C ALA A 280 -23.39 4.80 6.01
N GLU A 281 -24.14 5.83 5.67
CA GLU A 281 -24.76 5.98 4.35
C GLU A 281 -24.47 7.39 3.79
N ILE A 282 -24.54 7.50 2.47
CA ILE A 282 -24.29 8.74 1.75
C ILE A 282 -25.58 9.58 1.69
N MET A 283 -25.45 10.84 2.06
CA MET A 283 -26.54 11.81 2.14
C MET A 283 -26.28 13.00 1.23
N THR A 284 -27.34 13.67 0.81
CA THR A 284 -27.27 14.97 0.11
C THR A 284 -28.39 15.90 0.59
N MET A 285 -28.18 17.22 0.52
CA MET A 285 -29.17 18.25 0.79
C MET A 285 -28.88 19.53 -0.01
N ASN A 286 -29.83 20.44 -0.07
CA ASN A 286 -29.60 21.81 -0.54
C ASN A 286 -28.81 22.62 0.51
N LEU A 287 -28.17 23.73 0.10
CA LEU A 287 -27.40 24.60 1.01
C LEU A 287 -28.20 25.24 2.17
N ASP A 288 -29.50 25.31 2.04
CA ASP A 288 -30.37 25.85 3.10
C ASP A 288 -30.81 24.76 4.13
N GLY A 289 -30.36 23.50 3.90
CA GLY A 289 -30.72 22.33 4.70
C GLY A 289 -32.00 21.65 4.23
N SER A 290 -32.64 22.08 3.15
CA SER A 290 -33.83 21.45 2.58
C SER A 290 -33.47 20.30 1.65
N ASP A 291 -34.45 19.48 1.28
CA ASP A 291 -34.32 18.34 0.36
C ASP A 291 -33.21 17.35 0.78
N GLU A 292 -33.17 17.04 2.09
CA GLU A 292 -32.28 15.99 2.61
C GLU A 292 -32.68 14.64 2.05
N GLN A 293 -31.73 13.92 1.43
CA GLN A 293 -31.94 12.63 0.79
C GLN A 293 -30.81 11.67 1.15
N GLN A 294 -31.17 10.43 1.47
CA GLN A 294 -30.24 9.32 1.59
C GLN A 294 -30.08 8.67 0.22
N LEU A 295 -28.84 8.63 -0.31
CA LEU A 295 -28.56 8.09 -1.64
C LEU A 295 -28.22 6.60 -1.63
N THR A 296 -27.70 6.07 -0.50
CA THR A 296 -27.30 4.67 -0.38
C THR A 296 -28.03 3.96 0.74
N HIS A 297 -28.25 2.65 0.60
CA HIS A 297 -28.93 1.78 1.58
C HIS A 297 -28.16 0.45 1.68
N LEU A 298 -26.84 0.52 1.81
CA LEU A 298 -25.99 -0.67 1.75
C LEU A 298 -25.89 -1.43 3.06
N GLY A 299 -26.26 -0.80 4.19
CA GLY A 299 -26.12 -1.40 5.52
C GLY A 299 -24.65 -1.70 5.88
N ALA A 300 -23.72 -0.97 5.27
CA ALA A 300 -22.27 -1.07 5.43
C ALA A 300 -21.71 0.29 5.86
N MET A 301 -20.40 0.39 6.07
CA MET A 301 -19.75 1.68 6.30
C MET A 301 -19.48 2.33 4.95
N SER A 302 -20.36 3.27 4.54
CA SER A 302 -20.22 4.07 3.31
C SER A 302 -19.86 5.50 3.69
N TRP A 303 -18.72 6.02 3.17
CA TRP A 303 -18.16 7.31 3.55
C TRP A 303 -17.35 7.98 2.45
N ALA A 304 -16.82 9.20 2.69
CA ALA A 304 -16.06 10.00 1.75
C ALA A 304 -16.74 10.16 0.38
N PRO A 305 -18.00 10.63 0.30
CA PRO A 305 -18.65 10.90 -0.96
C PRO A 305 -18.01 12.10 -1.66
N TYR A 306 -17.91 12.06 -2.98
CA TYR A 306 -17.43 13.18 -3.77
C TYR A 306 -18.21 13.28 -5.08
N PHE A 307 -18.72 14.46 -5.41
CA PHE A 307 -19.46 14.68 -6.65
C PHE A 307 -18.53 14.62 -7.86
N HIS A 308 -18.94 13.91 -8.92
CA HIS A 308 -18.34 14.13 -10.21
C HIS A 308 -18.68 15.53 -10.75
N PRO A 309 -17.77 16.25 -11.43
CA PRO A 309 -18.02 17.61 -11.92
C PRO A 309 -19.26 17.74 -12.82
N SER A 310 -19.69 16.66 -13.49
CA SER A 310 -20.96 16.66 -14.26
C SER A 310 -22.21 16.82 -13.39
N GLY A 311 -22.11 16.60 -12.07
CA GLY A 311 -23.24 16.60 -11.14
C GLY A 311 -24.20 15.41 -11.28
N GLN A 312 -23.92 14.42 -12.15
CA GLN A 312 -24.82 13.31 -12.43
C GLN A 312 -24.70 12.16 -11.43
N TYR A 313 -23.54 11.99 -10.79
CA TYR A 313 -23.27 10.94 -9.83
C TYR A 313 -22.18 11.34 -8.81
N LEU A 314 -22.07 10.53 -7.77
CA LEU A 314 -21.03 10.62 -6.76
C LEU A 314 -20.18 9.36 -6.78
N ILE A 315 -18.92 9.49 -6.37
CA ILE A 315 -18.06 8.38 -5.98
C ILE A 315 -17.95 8.37 -4.46
N PHE A 316 -17.85 7.19 -3.86
CA PHE A 316 -17.73 7.03 -2.41
C PHE A 316 -16.99 5.74 -2.06
N THR A 317 -16.63 5.58 -0.80
CA THR A 317 -15.92 4.42 -0.24
C THR A 317 -16.90 3.56 0.56
N THR A 318 -16.84 2.22 0.42
CA THR A 318 -17.65 1.33 1.26
C THR A 318 -16.96 -0.01 1.55
N ASN A 319 -17.21 -0.58 2.74
CA ASN A 319 -16.72 -1.89 3.14
C ASN A 319 -17.75 -3.02 2.96
N ARG A 320 -18.66 -2.89 2.00
CA ARG A 320 -19.72 -3.88 1.73
C ARG A 320 -19.19 -5.31 1.56
N HIS A 321 -17.96 -5.49 1.09
CA HIS A 321 -17.33 -6.78 0.82
C HIS A 321 -16.43 -7.31 1.94
N GLY A 322 -16.51 -6.75 3.12
CA GLY A 322 -15.75 -7.21 4.29
C GLY A 322 -15.26 -6.06 5.17
N PHE A 323 -15.18 -6.29 6.46
CA PHE A 323 -14.89 -5.25 7.45
C PHE A 323 -13.58 -4.48 7.17
N ALA A 324 -12.56 -5.15 6.67
CA ALA A 324 -11.25 -4.55 6.36
C ALA A 324 -11.05 -4.27 4.85
N ASN A 325 -12.04 -4.59 4.00
CA ASN A 325 -11.95 -4.41 2.55
C ASN A 325 -12.82 -3.23 2.12
N PHE A 326 -12.19 -2.08 1.91
CA PHE A 326 -12.85 -0.86 1.44
C PHE A 326 -12.63 -0.68 -0.05
N GLU A 327 -13.72 -0.38 -0.75
CA GLU A 327 -13.75 -0.24 -2.21
C GLU A 327 -14.46 1.04 -2.64
N LEU A 328 -14.13 1.54 -3.81
CA LEU A 328 -14.79 2.68 -4.42
C LEU A 328 -16.07 2.24 -5.14
N TYR A 329 -17.12 3.00 -4.96
CA TYR A 329 -18.43 2.79 -5.57
C TYR A 329 -18.96 4.09 -6.16
N LEU A 330 -19.82 3.98 -7.17
CA LEU A 330 -20.61 5.07 -7.72
C LEU A 330 -22.06 4.96 -7.27
N VAL A 331 -22.70 6.13 -7.08
CA VAL A 331 -24.16 6.24 -6.93
C VAL A 331 -24.65 7.44 -7.74
N ASP A 332 -25.78 7.31 -8.43
CA ASP A 332 -26.36 8.45 -9.13
C ASP A 332 -26.82 9.55 -8.16
N ALA A 333 -26.70 10.83 -8.59
CA ALA A 333 -26.97 11.97 -7.72
C ALA A 333 -28.43 12.09 -7.26
N ALA A 334 -29.33 11.29 -7.81
CA ALA A 334 -30.74 11.21 -7.41
C ALA A 334 -31.06 9.95 -6.58
N GLY A 335 -30.08 9.05 -6.35
CA GLY A 335 -30.25 7.82 -5.58
C GLY A 335 -31.26 6.84 -6.14
N LYS A 336 -31.43 6.79 -7.47
CA LYS A 336 -32.46 6.00 -8.15
C LYS A 336 -32.00 4.64 -8.63
N HIS A 337 -30.67 4.48 -8.78
CA HIS A 337 -30.06 3.27 -9.30
C HIS A 337 -29.19 2.62 -8.20
N GLU A 338 -29.02 1.30 -8.31
CA GLU A 338 -28.12 0.57 -7.42
C GLU A 338 -26.68 1.09 -7.55
N PRO A 339 -25.94 1.21 -6.45
CA PRO A 339 -24.53 1.60 -6.48
C PRO A 339 -23.67 0.61 -7.25
N VAL A 340 -22.72 1.10 -8.03
CA VAL A 340 -21.85 0.32 -8.90
C VAL A 340 -20.42 0.31 -8.35
N ARG A 341 -19.82 -0.89 -8.23
CA ARG A 341 -18.45 -1.07 -7.76
C ARG A 341 -17.43 -0.64 -8.82
N VAL A 342 -16.41 0.12 -8.41
CA VAL A 342 -15.33 0.63 -9.27
C VAL A 342 -14.03 -0.14 -9.05
N THR A 343 -13.60 -0.30 -7.78
CA THR A 343 -12.35 -0.98 -7.43
C THR A 343 -12.61 -2.40 -6.90
N HIS A 344 -11.62 -3.28 -7.08
CA HIS A 344 -11.73 -4.69 -6.77
C HIS A 344 -10.44 -5.26 -6.12
N THR A 345 -9.47 -4.40 -5.81
CA THR A 345 -8.20 -4.80 -5.21
C THR A 345 -8.37 -4.97 -3.71
N PRO A 346 -8.11 -6.17 -3.13
CA PRO A 346 -8.27 -6.39 -1.70
C PRO A 346 -7.47 -5.41 -0.85
N GLY A 347 -8.09 -4.85 0.18
CA GLY A 347 -7.46 -3.93 1.11
C GLY A 347 -8.23 -2.63 1.30
N PHE A 348 -7.54 -1.51 1.21
CA PHE A 348 -8.13 -0.19 1.39
C PHE A 348 -8.03 0.63 0.11
N ASP A 349 -9.17 0.90 -0.50
CA ASP A 349 -9.37 1.92 -1.52
C ASP A 349 -10.40 2.93 -0.98
N GLY A 350 -10.01 4.18 -0.79
CA GLY A 350 -10.87 5.16 -0.17
C GLY A 350 -10.51 6.62 -0.45
N LEU A 351 -11.33 7.54 0.05
CA LEU A 351 -11.13 8.99 -0.08
C LEU A 351 -10.97 9.44 -1.54
N PRO A 352 -11.89 9.02 -2.44
CA PRO A 352 -11.78 9.32 -3.86
C PRO A 352 -12.17 10.76 -4.16
N VAL A 353 -11.46 11.39 -5.10
CA VAL A 353 -11.77 12.74 -5.59
C VAL A 353 -11.56 12.82 -7.10
N PHE A 354 -12.46 13.49 -7.80
CA PHE A 354 -12.29 13.78 -9.21
C PHE A 354 -11.49 15.07 -9.43
N SER A 355 -10.71 15.11 -10.51
CA SER A 355 -10.16 16.37 -11.00
C SER A 355 -11.28 17.33 -11.45
N PRO A 356 -11.04 18.65 -11.48
CA PRO A 356 -12.08 19.64 -11.84
C PRO A 356 -12.65 19.45 -13.25
N ASP A 357 -11.87 18.88 -14.18
CA ASP A 357 -12.31 18.54 -15.53
C ASP A 357 -13.12 17.23 -15.60
N GLY A 358 -13.11 16.43 -14.54
CA GLY A 358 -13.77 15.12 -14.47
C GLY A 358 -13.08 14.01 -15.26
N GLU A 359 -11.86 14.25 -15.75
CA GLU A 359 -11.12 13.29 -16.58
C GLU A 359 -10.18 12.40 -15.78
N HIS A 360 -9.96 12.73 -14.49
CA HIS A 360 -9.05 11.98 -13.61
C HIS A 360 -9.68 11.67 -12.26
N LEU A 361 -9.21 10.60 -11.64
CA LEU A 361 -9.54 10.17 -10.28
C LEU A 361 -8.26 10.08 -9.46
N ALA A 362 -8.25 10.68 -8.26
CA ALA A 362 -7.26 10.42 -7.24
C ALA A 362 -7.93 9.73 -6.04
N TRP A 363 -7.25 8.80 -5.39
CA TRP A 363 -7.75 8.13 -4.20
C TRP A 363 -6.61 7.63 -3.32
N THR A 364 -6.92 7.36 -2.08
CA THR A 364 -6.00 6.74 -1.12
C THR A 364 -6.12 5.23 -1.18
N THR A 365 -5.00 4.53 -1.32
CA THR A 365 -5.00 3.06 -1.36
C THR A 365 -3.76 2.47 -0.70
N ASN A 366 -3.88 1.26 -0.15
CA ASN A 366 -2.76 0.49 0.39
C ASN A 366 -2.26 -0.60 -0.57
N ARG A 367 -2.58 -0.52 -1.87
CA ARG A 367 -2.05 -1.41 -2.94
C ARG A 367 -0.55 -1.17 -3.22
N THR A 368 0.20 -0.72 -2.24
CA THR A 368 1.63 -0.49 -2.26
C THR A 368 2.41 -1.73 -1.81
N THR A 369 3.69 -1.83 -2.15
CA THR A 369 4.53 -2.99 -1.80
C THR A 369 4.69 -3.24 -0.29
N ASN A 370 4.47 -2.21 0.52
CA ASN A 370 4.57 -2.27 1.98
C ASN A 370 3.22 -2.19 2.70
N ASN A 371 2.11 -2.28 1.96
CA ASN A 371 0.72 -2.15 2.46
C ASN A 371 0.43 -0.85 3.22
N GLN A 372 1.23 0.19 3.02
CA GLN A 372 0.97 1.50 3.59
C GLN A 372 0.18 2.37 2.60
N SER A 373 -0.78 3.12 3.12
CA SER A 373 -1.64 3.96 2.29
C SER A 373 -0.84 5.09 1.64
N GLN A 374 -1.05 5.25 0.32
CA GLN A 374 -0.52 6.33 -0.50
C GLN A 374 -1.60 6.83 -1.45
N ILE A 375 -1.38 7.98 -2.07
CA ILE A 375 -2.29 8.54 -3.06
C ILE A 375 -1.96 7.96 -4.43
N PHE A 376 -2.98 7.47 -5.11
CA PHE A 376 -2.92 7.00 -6.48
C PHE A 376 -3.75 7.91 -7.39
N PHE A 377 -3.43 7.90 -8.65
CA PHE A 377 -4.00 8.75 -9.68
C PHE A 377 -4.25 7.96 -10.95
N SER A 378 -5.40 8.15 -11.60
CA SER A 378 -5.79 7.46 -12.83
C SER A 378 -6.54 8.38 -13.76
N GLU A 379 -6.55 8.06 -15.05
CA GLU A 379 -7.56 8.55 -15.96
C GLU A 379 -8.92 7.95 -15.61
N TRP A 380 -9.97 8.72 -15.76
CA TRP A 380 -11.34 8.35 -15.45
C TRP A 380 -12.20 8.24 -16.72
N ASN A 381 -12.92 7.13 -16.87
CA ASN A 381 -13.83 6.91 -17.97
C ASN A 381 -15.27 7.31 -17.60
N HIS A 382 -15.58 8.59 -17.74
CA HIS A 382 -16.90 9.14 -17.46
C HIS A 382 -18.03 8.48 -18.27
N ALA A 383 -17.82 8.23 -19.56
CA ALA A 383 -18.83 7.61 -20.41
C ALA A 383 -19.19 6.19 -19.94
N TRP A 384 -18.19 5.39 -19.54
CA TRP A 384 -18.41 4.07 -18.97
C TRP A 384 -19.15 4.14 -17.63
N ALA A 385 -18.79 5.09 -16.76
CA ALA A 385 -19.47 5.30 -15.48
C ALA A 385 -20.97 5.59 -15.69
N LEU A 386 -21.33 6.46 -16.64
CA LEU A 386 -22.73 6.74 -16.98
C LEU A 386 -23.47 5.50 -17.52
N GLU A 387 -22.81 4.71 -18.36
CA GLU A 387 -23.38 3.46 -18.88
C GLU A 387 -23.66 2.46 -17.77
N GLN A 388 -22.70 2.25 -16.85
CA GLN A 388 -22.85 1.31 -15.73
C GLN A 388 -23.93 1.75 -14.72
N LEU A 389 -24.10 3.07 -14.53
CA LEU A 389 -25.15 3.64 -13.69
C LEU A 389 -26.52 3.69 -14.40
N GLY A 390 -26.60 3.30 -15.69
CA GLY A 390 -27.83 3.43 -16.49
C GLY A 390 -28.25 4.87 -16.77
N LEU A 391 -27.31 5.81 -16.67
CA LEU A 391 -27.52 7.24 -16.96
C LEU A 391 -27.22 7.51 -18.44
N LYS A 392 -27.92 8.51 -19.02
CA LYS A 392 -27.59 9.01 -20.37
C LYS A 392 -26.66 10.21 -20.25
N GLU A 393 -25.74 10.35 -21.21
CA GLU A 393 -25.01 11.61 -21.34
C GLU A 393 -25.99 12.77 -21.38
N ALA A 394 -25.75 13.81 -20.59
CA ALA A 394 -26.51 15.05 -20.70
C ALA A 394 -26.24 15.62 -22.10
N ALA A 395 -27.28 15.84 -22.86
CA ALA A 395 -27.14 16.43 -24.20
C ALA A 395 -26.53 17.84 -24.07
N THR A 396 -25.22 17.93 -24.28
CA THR A 396 -24.55 19.20 -24.46
C THR A 396 -24.84 19.64 -25.90
N ASP A 397 -25.67 20.66 -26.06
CA ASP A 397 -25.84 21.37 -27.34
C ASP A 397 -24.51 22.02 -27.75
N VAL A 398 -23.64 21.24 -28.39
CA VAL A 398 -22.56 21.77 -29.23
C VAL A 398 -22.74 21.24 -30.62
N ALA A 399 -23.29 22.09 -31.46
CA ALA A 399 -23.45 21.81 -32.87
C ALA A 399 -22.08 21.71 -33.59
N GLY A 400 -21.86 20.55 -34.15
CA GLY A 400 -21.09 20.45 -35.42
C GLY A 400 -19.62 20.10 -35.33
N SER A 401 -19.29 18.81 -35.45
CA SER A 401 -18.28 18.38 -36.42
C SER A 401 -18.44 16.88 -36.72
N ASN A 402 -18.68 16.57 -37.98
CA ASN A 402 -18.70 15.22 -38.53
C ASN A 402 -17.31 14.56 -38.39
N GLY A 403 -17.19 13.54 -37.55
CA GLY A 403 -15.99 12.74 -37.45
C GLY A 403 -16.05 11.49 -38.29
N SER A 404 -15.28 11.46 -39.37
CA SER A 404 -14.92 10.24 -40.10
C SER A 404 -13.87 9.46 -39.34
N LYS A 405 -14.04 8.12 -39.23
CA LYS A 405 -13.04 7.17 -38.68
C LYS A 405 -11.67 7.38 -39.33
N PRO A 406 -10.57 7.47 -38.58
CA PRO A 406 -9.25 7.51 -39.20
C PRO A 406 -8.79 6.10 -39.58
N SER A 407 -8.44 5.98 -40.84
CA SER A 407 -7.70 4.87 -41.43
C SER A 407 -6.26 4.87 -40.92
N VAL A 408 -5.79 3.73 -40.43
CA VAL A 408 -4.39 3.54 -40.01
C VAL A 408 -3.49 3.52 -41.24
N MET A 409 -2.80 4.61 -41.53
CA MET A 409 -1.60 4.59 -42.38
C MET A 409 -0.48 5.36 -41.69
N ALA A 410 0.67 4.72 -41.63
CA ALA A 410 1.91 5.25 -41.08
C ALA A 410 2.32 6.55 -41.78
N GLN A 411 2.38 7.66 -41.03
CA GLN A 411 3.05 8.87 -41.47
C GLN A 411 4.33 9.09 -40.68
N ALA A 412 5.38 9.46 -41.39
CA ALA A 412 6.69 9.77 -40.86
C ALA A 412 6.63 10.96 -39.85
N PRO A 413 7.52 11.01 -38.85
CA PRO A 413 7.48 12.03 -37.79
C PRO A 413 7.67 13.43 -38.40
N SER A 414 6.74 14.34 -38.10
CA SER A 414 6.94 15.75 -38.32
C SER A 414 7.79 16.29 -37.17
N ALA A 415 8.91 16.94 -37.51
CA ALA A 415 9.72 17.72 -36.59
C ALA A 415 8.96 18.97 -36.11
N ARG A 416 7.99 18.79 -35.25
CA ARG A 416 7.30 19.85 -34.51
C ARG A 416 7.56 19.66 -33.05
N GLY A 417 7.93 20.75 -32.36
CA GLY A 417 8.28 20.74 -30.93
C GLY A 417 7.09 20.52 -29.98
N ASP A 418 5.95 20.01 -30.50
CA ASP A 418 4.78 19.73 -29.69
C ASP A 418 4.65 18.21 -29.48
N PHE A 419 4.61 17.77 -28.25
CA PHE A 419 4.32 16.38 -27.91
C PHE A 419 2.87 16.05 -28.29
N ALA A 420 2.70 14.99 -29.05
CA ALA A 420 1.37 14.47 -29.39
C ALA A 420 1.19 13.07 -28.77
N PRO A 421 -0.01 12.72 -28.28
CA PRO A 421 -0.30 11.37 -27.79
C PRO A 421 0.07 10.24 -28.77
N ALA A 422 -0.03 10.52 -30.09
CA ALA A 422 0.37 9.60 -31.14
C ALA A 422 1.88 9.28 -31.14
N ASP A 423 2.73 10.14 -30.58
CA ASP A 423 4.16 9.90 -30.49
C ASP A 423 4.44 8.88 -29.38
N ALA A 424 3.80 9.05 -28.22
CA ALA A 424 3.87 8.09 -27.11
C ALA A 424 3.38 6.69 -27.55
N VAL A 425 2.24 6.62 -28.25
CA VAL A 425 1.71 5.35 -28.76
C VAL A 425 2.72 4.65 -29.66
N ARG A 426 3.40 5.37 -30.56
CA ARG A 426 4.43 4.78 -31.43
C ARG A 426 5.64 4.23 -30.65
N HIS A 427 6.07 4.92 -29.59
CA HIS A 427 7.14 4.42 -28.74
C HIS A 427 6.72 3.14 -28.02
N VAL A 428 5.52 3.11 -27.44
CA VAL A 428 4.94 1.92 -26.81
C VAL A 428 4.82 0.76 -27.80
N GLU A 429 4.24 1.02 -29.00
CA GLU A 429 4.10 0.00 -30.03
C GLU A 429 5.45 -0.62 -30.46
N TYR A 430 6.50 0.19 -30.55
CA TYR A 430 7.83 -0.30 -30.90
C TYR A 430 8.42 -1.13 -29.75
N LEU A 431 8.44 -0.59 -28.52
CA LEU A 431 9.06 -1.21 -27.35
C LEU A 431 8.32 -2.48 -26.91
N CYS A 432 7.04 -2.60 -27.23
CA CYS A 432 6.24 -3.80 -26.91
C CYS A 432 6.22 -4.84 -28.06
N ARG A 433 7.04 -4.71 -29.09
CA ARG A 433 7.09 -5.70 -30.18
C ARG A 433 7.59 -7.06 -29.68
N PRO A 434 7.02 -8.19 -30.17
CA PRO A 434 7.46 -9.54 -29.79
C PRO A 434 8.97 -9.78 -30.05
N GLN A 435 9.55 -9.10 -31.03
CA GLN A 435 10.96 -9.22 -31.39
C GLN A 435 11.92 -8.71 -30.29
N LEU A 436 11.42 -7.83 -29.41
CA LEU A 436 12.18 -7.34 -28.28
C LEU A 436 12.12 -8.30 -27.07
N GLY A 437 11.29 -9.37 -27.13
CA GLY A 437 11.25 -10.43 -26.14
C GLY A 437 11.11 -9.92 -24.68
N GLY A 438 10.36 -8.81 -24.48
CA GLY A 438 10.18 -8.20 -23.15
C GLY A 438 11.42 -7.50 -22.58
N ARG A 439 12.39 -7.12 -23.39
CA ARG A 439 13.53 -6.19 -23.11
C ARG A 439 14.35 -6.51 -21.85
N LEU A 440 14.49 -7.81 -21.49
CA LEU A 440 15.26 -8.16 -20.30
C LEU A 440 16.73 -7.72 -20.45
N THR A 441 17.27 -7.07 -19.42
CA THR A 441 18.66 -6.60 -19.38
C THR A 441 19.66 -7.73 -19.70
N GLY A 442 20.64 -7.43 -20.54
CA GLY A 442 21.63 -8.41 -21.02
C GLY A 442 21.11 -9.34 -22.10
N THR A 443 19.99 -9.04 -22.76
CA THR A 443 19.45 -9.79 -23.88
C THR A 443 19.47 -8.97 -25.18
N LYS A 444 19.24 -9.66 -26.30
CA LYS A 444 19.07 -9.01 -27.61
C LYS A 444 17.93 -7.99 -27.59
N GLY A 445 16.88 -8.22 -26.80
CA GLY A 445 15.73 -7.34 -26.68
C GLY A 445 16.11 -5.99 -26.06
N GLU A 446 16.92 -5.98 -25.01
CA GLU A 446 17.47 -4.74 -24.42
C GLU A 446 18.35 -4.00 -25.43
N ILE A 447 19.21 -4.72 -26.17
CA ILE A 447 20.06 -4.09 -27.20
C ILE A 447 19.22 -3.40 -28.27
N LEU A 448 18.13 -3.99 -28.74
CA LEU A 448 17.24 -3.39 -29.69
C LEU A 448 16.49 -2.16 -29.12
N ALA A 449 16.03 -2.27 -27.88
CA ALA A 449 15.34 -1.17 -27.20
C ALA A 449 16.28 0.03 -26.97
N THR A 450 17.48 -0.22 -26.46
CA THR A 450 18.47 0.84 -26.20
C THR A 450 19.00 1.48 -27.48
N ASN A 451 19.16 0.73 -28.59
CA ASN A 451 19.45 1.29 -29.90
C ASN A 451 18.32 2.21 -30.40
N TYR A 452 17.07 1.83 -30.17
CA TYR A 452 15.92 2.65 -30.52
C TYR A 452 15.92 3.99 -29.78
N VAL A 453 16.16 3.99 -28.46
CA VAL A 453 16.27 5.19 -27.65
C VAL A 453 17.42 6.08 -28.11
N ALA A 454 18.62 5.48 -28.36
CA ALA A 454 19.78 6.22 -28.84
C ALA A 454 19.52 6.92 -30.18
N LEU A 455 18.85 6.24 -31.14
CA LEU A 455 18.47 6.81 -32.42
C LEU A 455 17.52 8.00 -32.24
N HIS A 456 16.58 7.93 -31.28
CA HIS A 456 15.70 9.05 -30.99
C HIS A 456 16.46 10.22 -30.35
N PHE A 457 17.39 9.98 -29.45
CA PHE A 457 18.25 11.02 -28.90
C PHE A 457 19.07 11.74 -29.99
N GLU A 458 19.64 10.97 -30.92
CA GLU A 458 20.34 11.52 -32.07
C GLU A 458 19.41 12.36 -32.95
N THR A 459 18.21 11.85 -33.27
CA THR A 459 17.20 12.56 -34.10
C THR A 459 16.73 13.87 -33.45
N LEU A 460 16.67 13.92 -32.12
CA LEU A 460 16.30 15.11 -31.36
C LEU A 460 17.48 16.07 -31.14
N GLY A 461 18.67 15.74 -31.62
CA GLY A 461 19.86 16.56 -31.52
C GLY A 461 20.51 16.59 -30.13
N LEU A 462 20.23 15.62 -29.26
CA LEU A 462 20.95 15.47 -28.02
C LEU A 462 22.40 15.05 -28.31
N LEU A 463 23.33 15.54 -27.50
CA LEU A 463 24.73 15.14 -27.58
C LEU A 463 24.95 13.80 -26.88
N PRO A 464 25.81 12.91 -27.42
CA PRO A 464 26.22 11.69 -26.72
C PRO A 464 26.81 11.99 -25.34
N ALA A 465 26.47 11.20 -24.34
CA ALA A 465 26.97 11.37 -22.97
C ALA A 465 27.39 10.04 -22.32
N GLY A 466 27.42 8.95 -23.08
CA GLY A 466 27.91 7.65 -22.66
C GLY A 466 29.42 7.48 -22.85
N ASP A 467 29.88 6.23 -22.81
CA ASP A 467 31.29 5.88 -22.92
C ASP A 467 31.82 6.15 -24.32
N ASN A 468 33.07 6.62 -24.41
CA ASN A 468 33.81 6.87 -25.67
C ASN A 468 33.02 7.75 -26.66
N GLU A 469 32.37 8.80 -26.18
CA GLU A 469 31.56 9.73 -26.98
C GLU A 469 30.39 9.07 -27.73
N THR A 470 29.87 7.97 -27.19
CA THR A 470 28.65 7.30 -27.65
C THR A 470 27.46 7.66 -26.79
N TYR A 471 26.26 7.21 -27.18
CA TYR A 471 25.07 7.29 -26.30
C TYR A 471 25.05 6.17 -25.24
N PHE A 472 25.95 5.19 -25.28
CA PHE A 472 25.88 4.01 -24.43
C PHE A 472 26.90 4.05 -23.30
N GLN A 473 26.46 3.67 -22.10
CA GLN A 473 27.28 3.39 -20.95
C GLN A 473 27.08 1.90 -20.57
N GLU A 474 28.11 1.10 -20.79
CA GLU A 474 28.08 -0.33 -20.46
C GLU A 474 28.30 -0.54 -18.96
N PHE A 475 27.58 -1.48 -18.39
CA PHE A 475 27.79 -1.97 -17.02
C PHE A 475 27.68 -3.49 -16.95
N GLU A 476 28.41 -4.10 -16.01
CA GLU A 476 28.32 -5.52 -15.72
C GLU A 476 27.39 -5.77 -14.53
N PHE A 477 26.54 -6.77 -14.63
CA PHE A 477 25.65 -7.16 -13.56
C PHE A 477 25.58 -8.68 -13.40
N THR A 478 25.14 -9.16 -12.21
CA THR A 478 24.89 -10.58 -11.98
C THR A 478 23.51 -10.94 -12.51
N SER A 479 23.49 -11.78 -13.56
CA SER A 479 22.26 -12.23 -14.23
C SER A 479 21.74 -13.57 -13.70
N GLY A 480 22.55 -14.30 -12.95
CA GLY A 480 22.23 -15.61 -12.46
C GLY A 480 23.31 -16.17 -11.55
N VAL A 481 23.07 -17.36 -11.07
CA VAL A 481 24.04 -18.18 -10.34
C VAL A 481 24.01 -19.61 -10.84
N SER A 482 25.16 -20.27 -10.82
CA SER A 482 25.30 -21.70 -11.17
C SER A 482 26.19 -22.41 -10.16
N ALA A 483 26.07 -23.74 -10.09
CA ALA A 483 26.94 -24.56 -9.29
C ALA A 483 28.30 -24.71 -10.00
N GLY A 484 29.37 -24.33 -9.33
CA GLY A 484 30.73 -24.56 -9.83
C GLY A 484 31.19 -26.02 -9.67
N PRO A 485 32.36 -26.36 -10.19
CA PRO A 485 32.88 -27.76 -10.20
C PRO A 485 33.43 -28.22 -8.84
N GLU A 486 33.67 -27.31 -7.90
CA GLU A 486 34.25 -27.62 -6.57
C GLU A 486 33.19 -28.07 -5.54
N ASN A 487 31.93 -28.22 -5.97
CA ASN A 487 30.84 -28.65 -5.11
C ASN A 487 30.99 -30.13 -4.74
N THR A 488 31.22 -30.42 -3.48
CA THR A 488 31.30 -31.78 -2.97
C THR A 488 30.62 -31.86 -1.60
N MET A 489 30.02 -32.99 -1.28
CA MET A 489 29.47 -33.29 0.02
C MET A 489 29.72 -34.74 0.36
N SER A 490 30.08 -35.03 1.62
CA SER A 490 30.19 -36.40 2.15
C SER A 490 29.61 -36.52 3.55
N VAL A 491 29.05 -37.68 3.82
CA VAL A 491 28.52 -38.06 5.13
C VAL A 491 29.40 -39.25 5.63
N GLY A 492 30.28 -38.96 6.58
CA GLY A 492 31.39 -39.91 6.87
C GLY A 492 32.22 -40.15 5.58
N ASP A 493 32.37 -41.40 5.21
CA ASP A 493 33.12 -41.80 3.99
C ASP A 493 32.22 -41.88 2.74
N GLN A 494 30.92 -41.67 2.84
CA GLN A 494 29.99 -41.75 1.73
C GLN A 494 29.89 -40.41 1.00
N ALA A 495 30.30 -40.36 -0.28
CA ALA A 495 30.06 -39.21 -1.14
C ALA A 495 28.58 -39.09 -1.52
N MET A 496 28.05 -37.86 -1.54
CA MET A 496 26.67 -37.52 -1.90
C MET A 496 26.64 -36.92 -3.32
N THR A 497 25.62 -37.24 -4.08
CA THR A 497 25.48 -36.84 -5.51
C THR A 497 24.85 -35.45 -5.58
N LEU A 498 25.58 -34.50 -6.19
CA LEU A 498 25.07 -33.15 -6.47
C LEU A 498 23.84 -33.24 -7.38
N GLU A 499 22.88 -32.36 -7.21
CA GLU A 499 21.58 -32.24 -7.92
C GLU A 499 20.61 -33.44 -7.68
N THR A 500 21.06 -34.53 -7.05
CA THR A 500 20.24 -35.69 -6.73
C THR A 500 19.97 -35.78 -5.22
N ASP A 501 21.03 -35.79 -4.43
CA ASP A 501 20.97 -35.93 -2.97
C ASP A 501 20.95 -34.55 -2.28
N TRP A 502 21.69 -33.63 -2.87
CA TRP A 502 21.87 -32.29 -2.32
C TRP A 502 22.12 -31.23 -3.40
N ARG A 503 21.93 -29.96 -3.03
CA ARG A 503 22.20 -28.79 -3.87
C ARG A 503 22.61 -27.63 -2.99
N PRO A 504 23.60 -26.78 -3.36
CA PRO A 504 23.85 -25.53 -2.68
C PRO A 504 22.69 -24.55 -2.92
N VAL A 505 22.44 -23.66 -1.96
CA VAL A 505 21.44 -22.61 -2.10
C VAL A 505 22.09 -21.38 -2.73
N ALA A 506 21.37 -20.68 -3.60
CA ALA A 506 21.91 -19.60 -4.45
C ALA A 506 22.66 -18.49 -3.68
N PHE A 507 22.25 -18.17 -2.47
CA PHE A 507 22.91 -17.18 -1.61
C PHE A 507 23.97 -17.76 -0.67
N SER A 508 24.30 -19.03 -0.79
CA SER A 508 25.34 -19.67 0.00
C SER A 508 26.70 -19.00 -0.21
N SER A 509 27.50 -18.92 0.82
CA SER A 509 28.91 -18.56 0.65
C SER A 509 29.69 -19.75 0.10
N SER A 510 30.59 -19.48 -0.87
CA SER A 510 31.53 -20.46 -1.41
C SER A 510 32.63 -20.73 -0.40
N LEU A 511 32.48 -21.79 0.39
CA LEU A 511 33.37 -22.16 1.48
C LEU A 511 33.47 -23.68 1.58
N LYS A 512 34.63 -24.13 2.10
CA LYS A 512 34.85 -25.54 2.45
C LYS A 512 34.70 -25.73 3.97
N VAL A 513 33.95 -26.73 4.36
CA VAL A 513 33.75 -27.17 5.76
C VAL A 513 34.21 -28.58 5.89
N ASP A 514 35.19 -28.80 6.76
CA ASP A 514 35.65 -30.16 7.12
C ASP A 514 34.59 -30.91 7.92
N ALA A 515 34.76 -32.22 8.06
CA ALA A 515 33.82 -33.13 8.75
C ALA A 515 33.47 -32.60 10.15
N SER A 516 32.27 -32.09 10.30
CA SER A 516 31.77 -31.48 11.55
C SER A 516 30.48 -32.14 12.01
N ASP A 517 30.24 -32.08 13.32
CA ASP A 517 29.03 -32.62 13.92
C ASP A 517 27.78 -31.89 13.47
N VAL A 518 26.63 -32.53 13.63
CA VAL A 518 25.35 -32.05 13.10
C VAL A 518 24.32 -31.94 14.23
N ILE A 519 23.59 -30.82 14.23
CA ILE A 519 22.47 -30.57 15.14
C ILE A 519 21.21 -30.32 14.34
N PHE A 520 20.10 -30.90 14.78
CA PHE A 520 18.78 -30.58 14.25
C PHE A 520 18.14 -29.48 15.12
N ALA A 521 17.69 -28.38 14.51
CA ALA A 521 17.08 -27.23 15.16
C ALA A 521 15.63 -26.98 14.67
N GLY A 522 14.87 -28.04 14.39
CA GLY A 522 13.45 -27.92 14.01
C GLY A 522 13.24 -27.05 12.79
N TYR A 523 12.38 -26.04 12.91
CA TYR A 523 12.12 -25.07 11.83
C TYR A 523 13.19 -23.97 11.71
N GLY A 524 14.15 -23.89 12.64
CA GLY A 524 15.22 -22.87 12.58
C GLY A 524 14.69 -21.43 12.67
N LEU A 525 13.57 -21.25 13.37
CA LEU A 525 12.97 -19.96 13.60
C LEU A 525 13.46 -19.35 14.91
N LYS A 526 13.74 -18.07 14.90
CA LYS A 526 13.94 -17.27 16.09
C LYS A 526 13.24 -15.94 15.92
N ALA A 527 12.15 -15.76 16.65
CA ALA A 527 11.30 -14.58 16.52
C ALA A 527 10.84 -14.13 17.90
N PRO A 528 10.84 -12.81 18.18
CA PRO A 528 10.38 -12.27 19.44
C PRO A 528 8.88 -12.48 19.64
N ALA A 529 8.41 -12.38 20.87
CA ALA A 529 7.00 -12.34 21.20
C ALA A 529 6.34 -11.11 20.56
N ALA A 530 5.07 -11.24 20.20
CA ALA A 530 4.20 -10.16 19.77
C ALA A 530 2.87 -10.22 20.50
N GLU A 531 1.97 -9.26 20.27
CA GLU A 531 0.67 -9.25 20.96
C GLU A 531 -0.11 -10.54 20.67
N GLY A 532 -0.35 -11.35 21.72
CA GLY A 532 -1.03 -12.63 21.61
C GLY A 532 -0.21 -13.76 20.95
N ILE A 533 1.07 -13.54 20.65
CA ILE A 533 1.99 -14.52 20.06
C ILE A 533 3.20 -14.68 20.95
N GLU A 534 3.47 -15.90 21.41
CA GLU A 534 4.63 -16.21 22.23
C GLU A 534 5.93 -16.18 21.39
N GLU A 535 7.05 -15.91 22.06
CA GLU A 535 8.38 -16.03 21.47
C GLU A 535 8.60 -17.46 20.95
N TYR A 536 9.17 -17.56 19.74
CA TYR A 536 9.57 -18.85 19.17
C TYR A 536 11.08 -18.87 18.95
N ASP A 537 11.78 -19.75 19.64
CA ASP A 537 13.24 -19.94 19.47
C ASP A 537 13.57 -21.41 19.31
N SER A 538 13.88 -21.82 18.07
CA SER A 538 14.31 -23.19 17.71
C SER A 538 15.67 -23.57 18.28
N PHE A 539 16.44 -22.62 18.79
CA PHE A 539 17.82 -22.83 19.22
C PHE A 539 17.98 -22.90 20.74
N VAL A 540 16.88 -22.80 21.49
CA VAL A 540 16.90 -22.91 22.94
C VAL A 540 17.62 -24.21 23.38
N HIS A 541 18.61 -24.09 24.23
CA HIS A 541 19.44 -25.18 24.77
C HIS A 541 20.32 -25.93 23.76
N LEU A 542 20.45 -25.41 22.50
CA LEU A 542 21.34 -26.00 21.49
C LEU A 542 22.67 -25.25 21.47
N ASP A 543 23.76 -26.02 21.59
CA ASP A 543 25.11 -25.53 21.27
C ASP A 543 25.42 -25.85 19.81
N VAL A 544 25.12 -24.87 18.90
CA VAL A 544 25.30 -25.02 17.46
C VAL A 544 26.67 -24.52 16.96
N LYS A 545 27.46 -23.93 17.86
CA LYS A 545 28.78 -23.44 17.52
C LYS A 545 29.65 -24.50 16.88
N ASP A 546 30.32 -24.15 15.80
CA ASP A 546 31.23 -25.03 15.05
C ASP A 546 30.59 -26.32 14.47
N LYS A 547 29.24 -26.37 14.31
CA LYS A 547 28.50 -27.54 13.83
C LYS A 547 27.63 -27.18 12.63
N TRP A 548 27.22 -28.21 11.86
CA TRP A 548 26.17 -28.08 10.89
C TRP A 548 24.81 -28.03 11.58
N VAL A 549 23.94 -27.13 11.15
CA VAL A 549 22.56 -27.01 11.64
C VAL A 549 21.61 -27.51 10.58
N VAL A 550 20.77 -28.50 10.88
CA VAL A 550 19.69 -28.98 10.01
C VAL A 550 18.40 -28.32 10.42
N VAL A 551 17.69 -27.73 9.45
CA VAL A 551 16.39 -27.09 9.67
C VAL A 551 15.38 -27.45 8.58
N PHE A 552 14.09 -27.43 8.92
CA PHE A 552 13.03 -27.49 7.93
C PHE A 552 12.93 -26.20 7.12
N ARG A 553 12.57 -26.35 5.81
CA ARG A 553 12.50 -25.26 4.84
C ARG A 553 11.45 -24.21 5.20
N PHE A 554 10.28 -24.60 5.67
CA PHE A 554 9.11 -23.75 5.88
C PHE A 554 8.95 -23.32 7.35
N MET A 555 7.74 -23.11 7.80
CA MET A 555 7.31 -22.87 9.19
C MET A 555 6.24 -23.91 9.56
N PRO A 556 5.91 -24.10 10.85
CA PRO A 556 4.87 -25.05 11.27
C PRO A 556 3.53 -24.84 10.59
N GLU A 557 2.87 -25.94 10.18
CA GLU A 557 1.61 -25.88 9.44
C GLU A 557 0.43 -25.38 10.27
N ASN A 558 0.42 -25.61 11.58
CA ASN A 558 -0.66 -25.23 12.49
C ASN A 558 -0.65 -23.77 12.93
N PHE A 559 0.28 -22.97 12.46
CA PHE A 559 0.29 -21.54 12.78
C PHE A 559 -0.99 -20.87 12.27
N THR A 560 -1.61 -20.06 13.15
CA THR A 560 -2.75 -19.23 12.76
C THR A 560 -2.35 -18.19 11.71
N PRO A 561 -3.29 -17.59 10.99
CA PRO A 561 -2.98 -16.52 10.03
C PRO A 561 -2.13 -15.39 10.65
N GLU A 562 -2.44 -14.99 11.88
CA GLU A 562 -1.70 -13.95 12.61
C GLU A 562 -0.27 -14.39 12.94
N GLN A 563 -0.10 -15.64 13.39
CA GLN A 563 1.22 -16.23 13.62
C GLN A 563 2.01 -16.33 12.31
N ARG A 564 1.39 -16.79 11.21
CA ARG A 564 2.02 -16.85 9.89
C ARG A 564 2.49 -15.48 9.42
N GLN A 565 1.67 -14.46 9.59
CA GLN A 565 2.03 -13.08 9.27
C GLN A 565 3.21 -12.60 10.11
N HIS A 566 3.18 -12.83 11.42
CA HIS A 566 4.28 -12.46 12.32
C HIS A 566 5.57 -13.18 11.97
N PHE A 567 5.52 -14.52 11.82
CA PHE A 567 6.70 -15.35 11.61
C PHE A 567 7.22 -15.33 10.15
N SER A 568 6.47 -14.82 9.18
CA SER A 568 6.86 -14.83 7.76
C SER A 568 8.23 -14.19 7.51
N ARG A 569 8.50 -13.03 8.12
CA ARG A 569 9.79 -12.33 8.02
C ARG A 569 10.96 -13.09 8.64
N PHE A 570 10.70 -13.96 9.64
CA PHE A 570 11.71 -14.75 10.35
C PHE A 570 11.90 -16.14 9.75
N SER A 571 11.03 -16.57 8.82
CA SER A 571 11.04 -17.91 8.23
C SER A 571 11.78 -18.00 6.90
N SER A 572 12.18 -16.86 6.32
CA SER A 572 12.94 -16.87 5.06
C SER A 572 14.26 -17.62 5.22
N LEU A 573 14.70 -18.31 4.17
CA LEU A 573 15.93 -19.10 4.23
C LEU A 573 17.17 -18.24 4.53
N ARG A 574 17.19 -17.00 4.06
CA ARG A 574 18.26 -16.04 4.39
C ARG A 574 18.26 -15.68 5.87
N PHE A 575 17.09 -15.49 6.46
CA PHE A 575 16.99 -15.17 7.88
C PHE A 575 17.46 -16.36 8.73
N LYS A 576 17.07 -17.59 8.38
CA LYS A 576 17.54 -18.81 9.06
C LYS A 576 19.07 -18.95 8.94
N ALA A 577 19.63 -18.65 7.78
CA ALA A 577 21.07 -18.67 7.57
C ALA A 577 21.79 -17.59 8.41
N MET A 578 21.23 -16.40 8.49
CA MET A 578 21.73 -15.32 9.35
C MET A 578 21.72 -15.74 10.82
N GLN A 579 20.64 -16.33 11.32
CA GLN A 579 20.57 -16.83 12.69
C GLN A 579 21.60 -17.91 12.97
N ALA A 580 21.76 -18.88 12.08
CA ALA A 580 22.79 -19.92 12.21
C ALA A 580 24.22 -19.33 12.24
N ARG A 581 24.51 -18.35 11.38
CA ARG A 581 25.77 -17.62 11.35
C ARG A 581 26.01 -16.86 12.65
N ASP A 582 25.04 -16.13 13.15
CA ASP A 582 25.15 -15.32 14.36
C ASP A 582 25.32 -16.18 15.63
N LEU A 583 24.89 -17.45 15.55
CA LEU A 583 25.17 -18.48 16.55
C LEU A 583 26.49 -19.27 16.29
N GLU A 584 27.32 -18.78 15.38
CA GLU A 584 28.64 -19.36 15.02
C GLU A 584 28.57 -20.79 14.47
N ALA A 585 27.48 -21.18 13.81
CA ALA A 585 27.37 -22.45 13.11
C ALA A 585 28.36 -22.54 11.93
N ARG A 586 28.84 -23.75 11.59
CA ARG A 586 29.71 -24.00 10.44
C ARG A 586 28.99 -23.94 9.11
N GLY A 587 27.70 -24.29 9.11
CA GLY A 587 26.86 -24.28 7.92
C GLY A 587 25.42 -24.61 8.25
N LEU A 588 24.54 -24.38 7.28
CA LEU A 588 23.10 -24.64 7.38
C LEU A 588 22.70 -25.68 6.33
N ILE A 589 21.92 -26.67 6.76
CA ILE A 589 21.31 -27.70 5.92
C ILE A 589 19.80 -27.54 5.94
N ILE A 590 19.20 -27.38 4.79
CA ILE A 590 17.77 -27.18 4.62
C ILE A 590 17.14 -28.47 4.12
N VAL A 591 16.09 -28.93 4.79
CA VAL A 591 15.27 -30.08 4.47
C VAL A 591 13.85 -29.61 4.19
N SER A 592 13.23 -29.98 3.08
CA SER A 592 11.84 -29.60 2.79
C SER A 592 10.88 -30.17 3.83
N GLY A 593 11.13 -31.38 4.27
CA GLY A 593 10.38 -32.11 5.28
C GLY A 593 9.36 -33.06 4.70
N PRO A 594 9.32 -34.34 5.21
CA PRO A 594 8.51 -35.40 4.60
C PRO A 594 7.00 -35.14 4.62
N THR A 595 6.50 -34.25 5.49
CA THR A 595 5.07 -33.87 5.54
C THR A 595 4.73 -32.65 4.71
N SER A 596 5.73 -31.95 4.12
CA SER A 596 5.53 -30.68 3.43
C SER A 596 4.75 -30.77 2.09
N GLY A 597 4.61 -31.96 1.52
CA GLY A 597 3.95 -32.15 0.22
C GLY A 597 4.71 -31.56 -0.99
N VAL A 598 5.89 -31.00 -0.80
CA VAL A 598 6.69 -30.36 -1.85
C VAL A 598 7.31 -31.41 -2.76
N LYS A 599 7.06 -31.30 -4.10
CA LYS A 599 7.60 -32.23 -5.09
C LYS A 599 9.08 -31.99 -5.34
N GLU A 600 9.49 -30.72 -5.51
CA GLU A 600 10.88 -30.33 -5.66
C GLU A 600 11.50 -30.07 -4.29
N GLN A 601 12.08 -31.09 -3.71
CA GLN A 601 12.60 -31.07 -2.33
C GLN A 601 13.88 -30.25 -2.19
N LEU A 602 14.78 -30.27 -3.20
CA LEU A 602 15.96 -29.41 -3.23
C LEU A 602 15.55 -27.97 -3.52
N VAL A 603 16.11 -27.02 -2.77
CA VAL A 603 15.88 -25.58 -2.99
C VAL A 603 16.41 -25.22 -4.39
N PRO A 604 15.60 -24.60 -5.26
CA PRO A 604 16.05 -24.19 -6.59
C PRO A 604 17.29 -23.29 -6.52
N LEU A 605 18.28 -23.55 -7.39
CA LEU A 605 19.46 -22.71 -7.55
C LEU A 605 19.10 -21.52 -8.45
N GLN A 606 18.33 -20.60 -7.91
CA GLN A 606 17.86 -19.43 -8.65
C GLN A 606 18.35 -18.14 -7.95
N PHE A 607 18.91 -17.23 -8.72
CA PHE A 607 19.34 -15.93 -8.22
C PHE A 607 18.13 -15.11 -7.76
N ASP A 608 18.18 -14.57 -6.56
CA ASP A 608 17.09 -13.83 -5.91
C ASP A 608 17.27 -12.29 -5.96
N GLY A 609 18.15 -11.81 -6.83
CA GLY A 609 18.44 -10.38 -6.99
C GLY A 609 19.39 -9.79 -5.93
N SER A 610 19.72 -10.52 -4.87
CA SER A 610 20.61 -10.04 -3.82
C SER A 610 22.04 -10.55 -3.97
N LEU A 611 23.00 -9.63 -3.94
CA LEU A 611 24.45 -9.96 -3.95
C LEU A 611 24.98 -10.34 -2.56
N ALA A 612 24.21 -10.17 -1.49
CA ALA A 612 24.63 -10.50 -0.13
C ALA A 612 24.70 -12.00 0.07
N GLY A 613 25.89 -12.53 0.34
CA GLY A 613 26.10 -13.93 0.72
C GLY A 613 25.63 -14.18 2.16
N SER A 614 25.39 -15.46 2.50
CA SER A 614 24.98 -15.88 3.84
C SER A 614 26.06 -15.74 4.92
N GLY A 615 27.33 -15.61 4.54
CA GLY A 615 28.48 -15.65 5.45
C GLY A 615 28.86 -17.04 5.94
N LEU A 616 28.08 -18.09 5.59
CA LEU A 616 28.35 -19.51 5.85
C LEU A 616 27.83 -20.35 4.66
N PRO A 617 28.28 -21.61 4.49
CA PRO A 617 27.71 -22.51 3.49
C PRO A 617 26.27 -22.90 3.85
N VAL A 618 25.40 -22.80 2.86
CA VAL A 618 23.99 -23.19 2.95
C VAL A 618 23.69 -24.20 1.85
N ILE A 619 23.23 -25.38 2.23
CA ILE A 619 22.89 -26.45 1.32
C ILE A 619 21.47 -26.95 1.58
N SER A 620 20.84 -27.51 0.57
CA SER A 620 19.60 -28.29 0.74
C SER A 620 19.85 -29.75 0.45
N VAL A 621 19.15 -30.64 1.15
CA VAL A 621 19.18 -32.08 0.93
C VAL A 621 17.77 -32.60 0.75
N THR A 622 17.64 -33.75 0.04
CA THR A 622 16.34 -34.40 -0.12
C THR A 622 15.84 -34.97 1.20
N ASP A 623 14.51 -35.12 1.31
CA ASP A 623 13.90 -35.72 2.48
C ASP A 623 14.41 -37.15 2.72
N ALA A 624 14.61 -37.95 1.65
CA ALA A 624 15.14 -39.31 1.72
C ALA A 624 16.53 -39.36 2.36
N VAL A 625 17.42 -38.41 2.03
CA VAL A 625 18.74 -38.28 2.66
C VAL A 625 18.63 -37.95 4.15
N ALA A 626 17.79 -36.98 4.47
CA ALA A 626 17.57 -36.57 5.86
C ALA A 626 16.92 -37.71 6.68
N GLU A 627 15.85 -38.33 6.17
CA GLU A 627 15.19 -39.46 6.84
C GLU A 627 16.15 -40.59 7.19
N LYS A 628 17.09 -40.92 6.30
CA LYS A 628 18.13 -41.90 6.57
C LYS A 628 19.01 -41.49 7.75
N TRP A 629 19.44 -40.22 7.82
CA TRP A 629 20.28 -39.75 8.95
C TRP A 629 19.56 -39.87 10.29
N PHE A 630 18.24 -39.61 10.32
CA PHE A 630 17.42 -39.72 11.52
C PHE A 630 17.14 -41.19 11.85
N ALA A 631 16.81 -42.03 10.88
CA ALA A 631 16.52 -43.45 11.07
C ALA A 631 17.72 -44.22 11.63
N ASP A 632 18.94 -43.94 11.14
CA ASP A 632 20.18 -44.52 11.64
C ASP A 632 20.41 -44.22 13.16
N ARG A 633 19.69 -43.17 13.67
CA ARG A 633 19.70 -42.75 15.07
C ARG A 633 18.40 -43.09 15.82
N LYS A 634 17.61 -44.00 15.22
CA LYS A 634 16.33 -44.46 15.79
C LYS A 634 15.31 -43.32 15.99
N LYS A 635 15.37 -42.31 15.15
CA LYS A 635 14.46 -41.16 15.12
C LYS A 635 13.65 -41.19 13.82
N ASP A 636 12.39 -40.77 13.90
CA ASP A 636 11.46 -40.70 12.75
C ASP A 636 11.23 -39.24 12.40
N LEU A 637 11.82 -38.77 11.30
CA LEU A 637 11.78 -37.38 10.89
C LEU A 637 10.34 -36.92 10.60
N ALA A 638 9.54 -37.76 9.96
CA ALA A 638 8.14 -37.44 9.63
C ALA A 638 7.29 -37.28 10.91
N LYS A 639 7.49 -38.15 11.92
CA LYS A 639 6.79 -37.98 13.21
C LYS A 639 7.23 -36.73 13.96
N ILE A 640 8.54 -36.41 13.91
CA ILE A 640 9.06 -35.20 14.54
C ILE A 640 8.43 -33.97 13.89
N GLN A 641 8.41 -33.90 12.56
CA GLN A 641 7.79 -32.79 11.82
C GLN A 641 6.31 -32.68 12.18
N LYS A 642 5.56 -33.78 12.12
CA LYS A 642 4.12 -33.79 12.46
C LYS A 642 3.84 -33.34 13.88
N SER A 643 4.70 -33.70 14.86
CA SER A 643 4.59 -33.21 16.23
C SER A 643 4.80 -31.70 16.31
N MET A 644 5.80 -31.16 15.61
CA MET A 644 6.03 -29.71 15.52
C MET A 644 4.88 -28.99 14.83
N ASP A 645 4.29 -29.59 13.80
CA ASP A 645 3.13 -29.05 13.07
C ASP A 645 1.85 -29.07 13.91
N SER A 646 1.74 -29.94 14.90
CA SER A 646 0.58 -29.97 15.82
C SER A 646 0.68 -28.95 16.98
N GLY A 647 1.78 -28.19 17.06
CA GLY A 647 2.02 -27.21 18.11
C GLY A 647 2.62 -27.79 19.40
N GLU A 648 2.98 -29.09 19.39
CA GLU A 648 3.72 -29.66 20.51
C GLU A 648 5.16 -29.13 20.55
N PRO A 649 5.67 -28.67 21.69
CA PRO A 649 7.04 -28.20 21.80
C PRO A 649 8.01 -29.36 21.51
N ALA A 650 8.63 -29.36 20.36
CA ALA A 650 9.67 -30.29 20.00
C ALA A 650 11.02 -29.56 20.00
N MET A 651 11.84 -29.91 20.96
CA MET A 651 13.19 -29.35 21.09
C MET A 651 14.13 -29.95 20.03
N GLY A 652 15.01 -29.11 19.50
CA GLY A 652 16.14 -29.56 18.71
C GLY A 652 17.07 -30.49 19.51
N PHE A 653 17.92 -31.24 18.80
CA PHE A 653 18.83 -32.20 19.41
C PHE A 653 20.04 -32.51 18.51
N PRO A 654 21.18 -32.96 19.08
CA PRO A 654 22.30 -33.43 18.28
C PRO A 654 21.98 -34.74 17.53
N LEU A 655 22.50 -34.83 16.30
CA LEU A 655 22.49 -36.06 15.51
C LEU A 655 23.79 -36.81 15.75
N ASP A 656 23.94 -37.42 16.94
CA ASP A 656 25.16 -38.00 17.40
C ASP A 656 25.83 -38.97 16.44
N GLY A 657 27.13 -38.78 16.20
CA GLY A 657 27.92 -39.57 15.29
C GLY A 657 27.69 -39.27 13.82
N LEU A 658 26.82 -38.30 13.46
CA LEU A 658 26.72 -37.79 12.09
C LEU A 658 27.78 -36.71 11.89
N LYS A 659 28.66 -36.92 10.90
CA LYS A 659 29.66 -35.94 10.49
C LYS A 659 29.48 -35.64 9.00
N ILE A 660 29.40 -34.36 8.67
CA ILE A 660 29.24 -33.88 7.29
C ILE A 660 30.42 -33.00 6.93
N ALA A 661 31.04 -33.27 5.79
CA ALA A 661 31.97 -32.36 5.14
C ALA A 661 31.35 -31.88 3.83
N ALA A 662 31.51 -30.61 3.51
CA ALA A 662 31.05 -30.07 2.25
C ALA A 662 31.97 -28.96 1.72
N SER A 663 32.14 -28.89 0.40
CA SER A 663 32.67 -27.74 -0.29
C SER A 663 31.55 -27.14 -1.14
N VAL A 664 31.28 -25.90 -0.97
CA VAL A 664 30.30 -25.15 -1.76
C VAL A 664 31.04 -24.20 -2.71
N ASP A 665 30.67 -24.22 -3.95
CA ASP A 665 31.21 -23.37 -5.04
C ASP A 665 29.99 -22.80 -5.81
N ILE A 666 29.63 -21.54 -5.55
CA ILE A 666 28.61 -20.81 -6.28
C ILE A 666 29.28 -19.81 -7.21
N ARG A 667 28.98 -19.90 -8.49
CA ARG A 667 29.48 -18.98 -9.51
C ARG A 667 28.40 -17.99 -9.89
N GLN A 668 28.78 -16.72 -9.87
CA GLN A 668 27.94 -15.64 -10.39
C GLN A 668 28.06 -15.60 -11.91
N GLU A 669 26.94 -15.67 -12.59
CA GLU A 669 26.87 -15.47 -14.03
C GLU A 669 26.76 -13.97 -14.30
N LYS A 670 27.79 -13.43 -14.95
CA LYS A 670 27.86 -12.03 -15.31
C LYS A 670 27.38 -11.80 -16.72
N LYS A 671 26.58 -10.77 -16.91
CA LYS A 671 26.17 -10.22 -18.21
C LYS A 671 26.44 -8.74 -18.25
N LYS A 672 26.43 -8.19 -19.45
CA LYS A 672 26.50 -6.74 -19.68
C LYS A 672 25.13 -6.23 -20.03
N GLY A 673 24.75 -5.14 -19.41
CA GLY A 673 23.68 -4.27 -19.79
C GLY A 673 24.22 -2.91 -20.16
N ARG A 674 23.38 -2.00 -20.65
CA ARG A 674 23.82 -0.64 -20.97
C ARG A 674 22.72 0.40 -20.72
N ASN A 675 23.15 1.56 -20.20
CA ASN A 675 22.33 2.75 -20.15
C ASN A 675 22.43 3.51 -21.47
N VAL A 676 21.40 4.31 -21.79
CA VAL A 676 21.44 5.27 -22.90
C VAL A 676 21.47 6.67 -22.31
N LEU A 677 22.51 7.44 -22.64
CA LEU A 677 22.74 8.76 -22.08
C LEU A 677 22.80 9.81 -23.20
N GLY A 678 21.88 10.76 -23.14
CA GLY A 678 21.86 11.92 -24.01
C GLY A 678 21.94 13.22 -23.20
N ARG A 679 22.64 14.22 -23.69
CA ARG A 679 22.80 15.53 -23.04
C ARG A 679 22.20 16.63 -23.90
N LEU A 680 21.24 17.35 -23.33
CA LEU A 680 20.77 18.61 -23.89
C LEU A 680 21.63 19.75 -23.33
N GLN A 681 22.32 20.47 -24.21
CA GLN A 681 23.08 21.64 -23.82
C GLN A 681 22.27 22.90 -24.08
N VAL A 682 21.87 23.59 -23.03
CA VAL A 682 20.95 24.74 -23.11
C VAL A 682 21.71 26.05 -23.33
N ASN A 683 22.95 26.15 -22.86
CA ASN A 683 23.80 27.35 -22.98
C ASN A 683 25.25 26.99 -23.32
N GLU A 684 26.01 27.93 -23.94
CA GLU A 684 27.45 27.78 -24.19
C GLU A 684 28.29 27.86 -22.88
N GLU A 685 27.79 28.59 -21.89
CA GLU A 685 28.38 28.61 -20.54
C GLU A 685 27.83 27.47 -19.69
N GLN A 686 28.73 26.67 -19.12
CA GLN A 686 28.33 25.60 -18.20
C GLN A 686 27.67 26.20 -16.93
N ALA A 687 26.37 26.01 -16.77
CA ALA A 687 25.73 26.22 -15.49
C ALA A 687 26.32 25.20 -14.49
N GLY A 688 26.59 25.61 -13.26
CA GLY A 688 27.14 24.73 -12.22
C GLY A 688 26.18 23.65 -11.74
N GLN A 689 25.00 23.47 -12.39
CA GLN A 689 23.98 22.54 -12.04
C GLN A 689 23.60 21.67 -13.26
N ILE A 690 23.40 20.36 -13.00
CA ILE A 690 22.95 19.39 -14.00
C ILE A 690 21.63 18.80 -13.48
N VAL A 691 20.59 18.79 -14.32
CA VAL A 691 19.36 18.06 -14.07
C VAL A 691 19.43 16.73 -14.82
N VAL A 692 19.21 15.63 -14.12
CA VAL A 692 19.15 14.29 -14.70
C VAL A 692 17.71 13.83 -14.71
N VAL A 693 17.21 13.48 -15.90
CA VAL A 693 15.90 12.81 -16.07
C VAL A 693 16.18 11.37 -16.46
N GLY A 694 15.64 10.43 -15.76
CA GLY A 694 15.88 8.99 -15.99
C GLY A 694 14.60 8.18 -16.04
N ALA A 695 14.62 7.16 -16.89
CA ALA A 695 13.63 6.10 -16.94
C ALA A 695 14.33 4.80 -17.30
N HIS A 696 13.84 3.65 -16.84
CA HIS A 696 14.40 2.39 -17.29
C HIS A 696 13.71 1.91 -18.57
N VAL A 697 14.47 1.34 -19.49
CA VAL A 697 13.98 0.84 -20.78
C VAL A 697 13.81 -0.69 -20.78
N ASP A 698 14.43 -1.37 -19.82
CA ASP A 698 14.36 -2.82 -19.67
C ASP A 698 13.04 -3.26 -19.00
N HIS A 699 12.72 -4.56 -19.18
CA HIS A 699 11.56 -5.18 -18.54
C HIS A 699 11.81 -6.67 -18.27
N LEU A 700 10.79 -7.44 -17.86
CA LEU A 700 10.91 -8.78 -17.30
C LEU A 700 11.30 -9.89 -18.29
N GLY A 701 11.34 -9.62 -19.58
CA GLY A 701 11.69 -10.63 -20.59
C GLY A 701 10.57 -11.61 -20.89
N THR A 702 10.88 -12.91 -20.85
CA THR A 702 9.93 -13.99 -21.14
C THR A 702 9.88 -15.00 -20.00
N GLY A 703 8.72 -15.58 -19.75
CA GLY A 703 8.52 -16.65 -18.77
C GLY A 703 8.70 -16.22 -17.31
N PRO A 704 8.95 -17.15 -16.40
CA PRO A 704 9.03 -16.91 -14.96
C PRO A 704 10.40 -16.33 -14.55
N ASN A 705 10.74 -15.14 -15.01
CA ASN A 705 11.99 -14.44 -14.71
C ASN A 705 11.77 -13.33 -13.67
N GLY A 706 12.72 -13.17 -12.77
CA GLY A 706 12.72 -12.08 -11.77
C GLY A 706 11.42 -12.04 -10.95
N ASN A 707 10.72 -10.92 -11.00
CA ASN A 707 9.43 -10.70 -10.33
C ASN A 707 8.21 -11.11 -11.19
N SER A 708 8.43 -11.85 -12.28
CA SER A 708 7.34 -12.35 -13.12
C SER A 708 6.38 -13.25 -12.33
N LEU A 709 5.07 -13.04 -12.54
CA LEU A 709 4.01 -13.91 -12.03
C LEU A 709 3.73 -15.12 -12.94
N ALA A 710 4.43 -15.26 -14.06
CA ALA A 710 4.29 -16.39 -14.97
C ALA A 710 4.64 -17.71 -14.27
N ARG A 711 3.86 -18.77 -14.56
CA ARG A 711 4.05 -20.10 -14.00
C ARG A 711 4.82 -21.01 -14.97
N GLY A 712 5.19 -22.22 -14.52
CA GLY A 712 6.02 -23.16 -15.29
C GLY A 712 5.47 -23.55 -16.66
N ASP A 713 4.17 -23.47 -16.88
CA ASP A 713 3.49 -23.71 -18.16
C ASP A 713 3.46 -22.47 -19.08
N GLU A 714 3.85 -21.30 -18.58
CA GLU A 714 3.87 -20.00 -19.28
C GLU A 714 5.29 -19.55 -19.68
N GLN A 715 6.22 -20.48 -19.84
CA GLN A 715 7.64 -20.17 -20.12
C GLN A 715 7.88 -19.34 -21.39
N SER A 716 6.97 -19.39 -22.36
CA SER A 716 7.07 -18.61 -23.60
C SER A 716 6.35 -17.27 -23.58
N ASN A 717 5.64 -16.94 -22.51
CA ASN A 717 4.92 -15.67 -22.39
C ASN A 717 5.88 -14.49 -22.35
N ILE A 718 5.64 -13.51 -23.23
CA ILE A 718 6.41 -12.27 -23.29
C ILE A 718 5.77 -11.24 -22.35
N HIS A 719 6.58 -10.65 -21.48
CA HIS A 719 6.20 -9.50 -20.68
C HIS A 719 6.44 -8.24 -21.51
N TYR A 720 5.40 -7.70 -22.12
CA TYR A 720 5.52 -6.61 -23.08
C TYR A 720 5.88 -5.26 -22.41
N GLY A 721 5.44 -5.02 -21.16
CA GLY A 721 5.76 -3.82 -20.38
C GLY A 721 5.30 -2.54 -21.05
N ALA A 722 4.05 -2.52 -21.54
CA ALA A 722 3.47 -1.31 -22.11
C ALA A 722 3.16 -0.26 -21.04
N ASP A 723 2.86 -0.73 -19.84
CA ASP A 723 2.54 0.01 -18.63
C ASP A 723 3.76 0.24 -17.71
N ASP A 724 4.92 -0.30 -18.09
CA ASP A 724 6.15 -0.21 -17.31
C ASP A 724 7.30 0.29 -18.20
N ASN A 725 7.43 1.60 -18.25
CA ASN A 725 8.44 2.41 -18.94
C ASN A 725 8.60 2.19 -20.46
N ALA A 726 7.57 1.71 -21.17
CA ALA A 726 7.53 1.76 -22.62
C ALA A 726 6.93 3.08 -23.13
N SER A 727 6.29 3.88 -22.28
CA SER A 727 5.63 5.13 -22.61
C SER A 727 6.49 6.36 -22.32
#